data_b15f27cdd8c31c3410dc5cba87cce36b
#
_entry.id   b15f27cdd8c31c3410dc5cba87cce36b
#
_cell.length_a   1.000
_cell.length_b   1.000
_cell.length_c   1.000
_cell.angle_alpha   90.00
_cell.angle_beta   90.00
_cell.angle_gamma   90.00
#
_symmetry.space_group_name_H-M   'P 1'
#
loop_
_entity.id
_entity.type
_entity.pdbx_description
1 polymer ?
#
loop_
_entity_poly.entity_id
_entity_poly.type
_entity_poly.pdbx_seq_one_letter_code
_entity_poly.pdbx_strand_id
1 'polypeptide(L)'
;MTAAPANAPTDAPVRIGVLTSGGDAQGMNAAVRAVVRAALRMGAQPYAVMEGWAGAVAGGDSIRPLNWDSVGSILHRGGTVIGTARSAEFRERDGQLAAARNLLEHDIDRLVVIGGDGSLTGTDVFRTNWPGLVAELAERGEISPEKAAAHPALMVTGLVGSIDNDLVGADMTIGTDSALHRILEAIDDISSTAASHQRTFIIEVMGRHCGYLALMAAVAGGCDYVLVPELPPAGGWEEDMCRKLAKGREAGRRESMVVVAEGATDRSGNPISADDVKRVLSERLGEDARVTILGHVQRGGKPSAYDRWMSTLLGCAAAHEAVTATPESEPVIIAERHNRISRLPMMEQIRATRAVKDLVASGDYEGAVAARGASFGEMLRIFETMSTPPELDPDAASDQSPSAESKRVAIIHAGGLAPGMNTAARAAVRLGLDHDFTMLGVYGGFPGLLDGDVRELSWDDVEGWVGDGGAELGTRREIPTIEQLYSLGRAIESHRIDALLIIGGFNAYLSAYELVSERDRYPAFKIPIICVPASIDNNLPGSELSIGADTALNNAVGALDSIKQSAAASHRCFVAESMGRKCGYLALMSGIATGAERVYLHEDGLTLAQLARDSARMVESFRSGRQLYLVIRNERASENYTLDVLAKIFAQEGRGLYDVRHAAIGHLQQGGDPSAFDRIMATKLVAHALGLLADQLEAGTHHSSYVGLTGGRITHHRLEHMNDELDLNSRRPLHQWWMGLRDAIGLVSQNTGVLPLEGVPDFGASVSAAAASDLSLIHISEPTRPY
;
A
#
# COMPACT_ATOMS: atom_id res chain seq x y z
N MET A 1 26.59 -24.19 -38.78
CA MET A 1 26.45 -22.76 -39.06
C MET A 1 25.26 -22.57 -39.98
N THR A 2 24.08 -22.38 -39.43
CA THR A 2 22.89 -21.98 -40.17
C THR A 2 22.41 -20.70 -39.48
N ALA A 3 22.49 -19.59 -40.20
CA ALA A 3 22.11 -18.27 -39.76
C ALA A 3 20.60 -18.22 -39.51
N ALA A 4 20.21 -17.70 -38.34
CA ALA A 4 18.85 -17.28 -38.08
C ALA A 4 18.48 -16.11 -39.00
N PRO A 5 17.24 -16.01 -39.49
CA PRO A 5 16.84 -14.87 -40.30
C PRO A 5 16.75 -13.63 -39.40
N ALA A 6 17.57 -12.64 -39.73
CA ALA A 6 17.43 -11.29 -39.18
C ALA A 6 16.09 -10.72 -39.68
N ASN A 7 15.12 -10.53 -38.79
CA ASN A 7 13.98 -9.67 -39.06
C ASN A 7 14.50 -8.25 -39.28
N ALA A 8 14.36 -7.73 -40.49
CA ALA A 8 14.59 -6.34 -40.80
C ALA A 8 13.60 -5.49 -39.97
N PRO A 9 14.03 -4.36 -39.38
CA PRO A 9 13.11 -3.49 -38.66
C PRO A 9 12.10 -2.93 -39.67
N THR A 10 10.82 -3.19 -39.44
CA THR A 10 9.75 -2.45 -40.08
C THR A 10 9.82 -1.01 -39.58
N ASP A 11 9.97 -0.03 -40.47
CA ASP A 11 10.15 1.42 -40.16
C ASP A 11 8.93 2.05 -39.43
N ALA A 12 7.83 1.32 -39.20
CA ALA A 12 6.64 1.82 -38.53
C ALA A 12 6.70 1.54 -37.02
N PRO A 13 6.37 2.54 -36.17
CA PRO A 13 6.35 2.36 -34.72
C PRO A 13 5.26 1.34 -34.30
N VAL A 14 5.57 0.51 -33.30
CA VAL A 14 4.60 -0.37 -32.62
C VAL A 14 3.42 0.48 -32.11
N ARG A 15 2.18 0.03 -32.36
CA ARG A 15 0.96 0.75 -31.92
C ARG A 15 0.25 -0.03 -30.81
N ILE A 16 -0.11 0.68 -29.73
CA ILE A 16 -0.69 0.09 -28.53
C ILE A 16 -2.01 0.77 -28.21
N GLY A 17 -3.08 0.01 -28.08
CA GLY A 17 -4.34 0.50 -27.54
C GLY A 17 -4.34 0.44 -26.00
N VAL A 18 -4.76 1.51 -25.35
CA VAL A 18 -4.97 1.57 -23.89
C VAL A 18 -6.43 1.80 -23.62
N LEU A 19 -7.06 0.94 -22.82
CA LEU A 19 -8.46 1.08 -22.44
C LEU A 19 -8.67 0.79 -20.95
N THR A 20 -9.69 1.44 -20.39
CA THR A 20 -10.26 1.14 -19.09
C THR A 20 -11.63 0.51 -19.24
N SER A 21 -11.94 -0.52 -18.46
CA SER A 21 -13.17 -1.29 -18.60
C SER A 21 -13.69 -1.77 -17.24
N GLY A 22 -15.00 -1.75 -17.05
CA GLY A 22 -15.65 -2.13 -15.81
C GLY A 22 -15.90 -0.94 -14.87
N GLY A 23 -15.87 -1.16 -13.56
CA GLY A 23 -15.94 -0.07 -12.58
C GLY A 23 -14.66 0.76 -12.59
N ASP A 24 -14.79 2.07 -12.38
CA ASP A 24 -13.64 2.92 -12.20
C ASP A 24 -13.00 2.72 -10.82
N ALA A 25 -11.71 3.03 -10.74
CA ALA A 25 -10.93 2.95 -9.50
C ALA A 25 -9.89 4.09 -9.48
N GLN A 26 -9.63 4.61 -8.29
CA GLN A 26 -8.62 5.65 -8.10
C GLN A 26 -7.24 5.05 -8.42
N GLY A 27 -6.45 5.73 -9.26
CA GLY A 27 -5.16 5.23 -9.76
C GLY A 27 -5.18 4.78 -11.23
N MET A 28 -6.36 4.52 -11.83
CA MET A 28 -6.45 4.20 -13.25
C MET A 28 -5.81 5.27 -14.14
N ASN A 29 -6.01 6.56 -13.82
CA ASN A 29 -5.39 7.66 -14.54
C ASN A 29 -3.86 7.66 -14.41
N ALA A 30 -3.33 7.30 -13.25
CA ALA A 30 -1.89 7.16 -13.04
C ALA A 30 -1.31 6.05 -13.91
N ALA A 31 -2.01 4.90 -13.99
CA ALA A 31 -1.63 3.78 -14.86
C ALA A 31 -1.69 4.16 -16.34
N VAL A 32 -2.79 4.76 -16.81
CA VAL A 32 -2.92 5.25 -18.20
C VAL A 32 -1.78 6.21 -18.54
N ARG A 33 -1.50 7.19 -17.67
CA ARG A 33 -0.39 8.13 -17.87
C ARG A 33 0.95 7.40 -18.01
N ALA A 34 1.20 6.45 -17.15
CA ALA A 34 2.46 5.71 -17.16
C ALA A 34 2.60 4.84 -18.42
N VAL A 35 1.55 4.11 -18.81
CA VAL A 35 1.53 3.32 -20.05
C VAL A 35 1.84 4.21 -21.25
N VAL A 36 1.13 5.33 -21.39
CA VAL A 36 1.30 6.25 -22.53
C VAL A 36 2.72 6.81 -22.60
N ARG A 37 3.23 7.33 -21.49
CA ARG A 37 4.56 7.97 -21.47
C ARG A 37 5.69 6.97 -21.63
N ALA A 38 5.59 5.81 -20.99
CA ALA A 38 6.57 4.74 -21.15
C ALA A 38 6.58 4.20 -22.60
N ALA A 39 5.42 3.95 -23.21
CA ALA A 39 5.32 3.53 -24.60
C ALA A 39 5.97 4.54 -25.56
N LEU A 40 5.68 5.85 -25.41
CA LEU A 40 6.32 6.91 -26.19
C LEU A 40 7.85 6.93 -26.03
N ARG A 41 8.33 6.70 -24.82
CA ARG A 41 9.78 6.63 -24.52
C ARG A 41 10.45 5.40 -25.15
N MET A 42 9.69 4.32 -25.37
CA MET A 42 10.13 3.12 -26.10
C MET A 42 9.92 3.21 -27.60
N GLY A 43 9.51 4.37 -28.13
CA GLY A 43 9.30 4.58 -29.57
C GLY A 43 7.98 4.01 -30.11
N ALA A 44 7.07 3.55 -29.24
CA ALA A 44 5.76 3.09 -29.64
C ALA A 44 4.77 4.27 -29.69
N GLN A 45 3.68 4.10 -30.48
CA GLN A 45 2.58 5.04 -30.58
C GLN A 45 1.36 4.54 -29.79
N PRO A 46 1.05 5.12 -28.61
CA PRO A 46 -0.16 4.76 -27.85
C PRO A 46 -1.40 5.42 -28.40
N TYR A 47 -2.53 4.71 -28.29
CA TYR A 47 -3.89 5.16 -28.60
C TYR A 47 -4.80 4.96 -27.40
N ALA A 48 -5.64 5.94 -27.10
CA ALA A 48 -6.76 5.72 -26.18
C ALA A 48 -7.92 5.06 -26.92
N VAL A 49 -8.48 4.00 -26.35
CA VAL A 49 -9.78 3.47 -26.71
C VAL A 49 -10.77 4.03 -25.69
N MET A 50 -11.49 5.08 -26.09
CA MET A 50 -12.40 5.83 -25.21
C MET A 50 -13.59 4.96 -24.83
N GLU A 51 -14.11 5.10 -23.61
CA GLU A 51 -15.27 4.33 -23.10
C GLU A 51 -15.07 2.80 -23.17
N GLY A 52 -13.82 2.32 -23.14
CA GLY A 52 -13.49 0.91 -23.14
C GLY A 52 -14.00 0.15 -24.37
N TRP A 53 -14.63 -1.01 -24.15
CA TRP A 53 -15.11 -1.85 -25.26
C TRP A 53 -16.23 -1.21 -26.08
N ALA A 54 -17.03 -0.32 -25.51
CA ALA A 54 -18.04 0.42 -26.26
C ALA A 54 -17.37 1.31 -27.34
N GLY A 55 -16.29 1.98 -27.01
CA GLY A 55 -15.54 2.78 -27.98
C GLY A 55 -14.77 1.95 -29.00
N ALA A 56 -14.30 0.75 -28.63
CA ALA A 56 -13.72 -0.18 -29.60
C ALA A 56 -14.74 -0.59 -30.68
N VAL A 57 -15.99 -0.87 -30.28
CA VAL A 57 -17.10 -1.20 -31.19
C VAL A 57 -17.48 0.02 -32.05
N ALA A 58 -17.56 1.22 -31.44
CA ALA A 58 -17.96 2.43 -32.14
C ALA A 58 -16.91 2.90 -33.17
N GLY A 59 -15.62 2.75 -32.87
CA GLY A 59 -14.52 3.20 -33.75
C GLY A 59 -14.44 4.70 -33.94
N GLY A 60 -13.86 5.14 -35.06
CA GLY A 60 -13.71 6.55 -35.40
C GLY A 60 -13.02 7.38 -34.32
N ASP A 61 -13.64 8.49 -33.90
CA ASP A 61 -13.09 9.38 -32.87
C ASP A 61 -12.96 8.75 -31.48
N SER A 62 -13.49 7.55 -31.27
CA SER A 62 -13.33 6.79 -30.01
C SER A 62 -11.95 6.13 -29.89
N ILE A 63 -11.18 6.03 -30.98
CA ILE A 63 -9.81 5.52 -30.99
C ILE A 63 -8.87 6.66 -31.39
N ARG A 64 -8.15 7.22 -30.41
CA ARG A 64 -7.37 8.46 -30.58
C ARG A 64 -5.90 8.24 -30.29
N PRO A 65 -5.00 8.76 -31.17
CA PRO A 65 -3.58 8.76 -30.83
C PRO A 65 -3.32 9.67 -29.63
N LEU A 66 -2.45 9.22 -28.73
CA LEU A 66 -2.03 9.96 -27.55
C LEU A 66 -0.60 10.43 -27.71
N ASN A 67 -0.33 11.63 -27.19
CA ASN A 67 1.01 12.18 -27.07
C ASN A 67 1.36 12.42 -25.59
N TRP A 68 2.56 12.95 -25.32
CA TRP A 68 3.06 13.19 -23.97
C TRP A 68 2.15 14.10 -23.14
N ASP A 69 1.56 15.11 -23.77
CA ASP A 69 0.73 16.14 -23.10
C ASP A 69 -0.72 15.70 -22.96
N SER A 70 -1.20 14.77 -23.79
CA SER A 70 -2.56 14.19 -23.70
C SER A 70 -2.84 13.59 -22.31
N VAL A 71 -1.82 13.12 -21.60
CA VAL A 71 -1.89 12.56 -20.25
C VAL A 71 -1.25 13.48 -19.20
N GLY A 72 -1.10 14.75 -19.52
CA GLY A 72 -0.69 15.79 -18.58
C GLY A 72 -1.76 16.02 -17.51
N SER A 73 -1.34 16.30 -16.26
CA SER A 73 -2.26 16.72 -15.17
C SER A 73 -3.38 15.72 -14.81
N ILE A 74 -3.25 14.42 -15.15
CA ILE A 74 -4.27 13.41 -14.80
C ILE A 74 -3.88 12.53 -13.60
N LEU A 75 -2.61 12.52 -13.19
CA LEU A 75 -2.07 11.65 -12.15
C LEU A 75 -2.83 11.74 -10.81
N HIS A 76 -3.29 12.92 -10.45
CA HIS A 76 -4.02 13.20 -9.20
C HIS A 76 -5.54 13.09 -9.32
N ARG A 77 -6.07 12.78 -10.51
CA ARG A 77 -7.51 12.68 -10.74
C ARG A 77 -8.01 11.27 -10.48
N GLY A 78 -9.13 11.17 -9.76
CA GLY A 78 -9.87 9.92 -9.64
C GLY A 78 -10.64 9.58 -10.91
N GLY A 79 -11.24 8.40 -10.92
CA GLY A 79 -11.92 7.87 -12.09
C GLY A 79 -10.96 7.57 -13.25
N THR A 80 -11.46 7.64 -14.47
CA THR A 80 -10.68 7.43 -15.69
C THR A 80 -11.00 8.47 -16.75
N VAL A 81 -9.97 9.20 -17.23
CA VAL A 81 -10.14 10.28 -18.25
C VAL A 81 -10.45 9.74 -19.65
N ILE A 82 -10.13 8.48 -19.91
CA ILE A 82 -10.48 7.82 -21.18
C ILE A 82 -11.85 7.15 -21.13
N GLY A 83 -12.55 7.23 -19.98
CA GLY A 83 -13.89 6.71 -19.79
C GLY A 83 -13.97 5.19 -19.71
N THR A 84 -15.09 4.71 -19.18
CA THR A 84 -15.44 3.29 -19.14
C THR A 84 -16.94 3.14 -19.34
N ALA A 85 -17.36 2.22 -20.20
CA ALA A 85 -18.77 1.90 -20.41
C ALA A 85 -18.97 0.39 -20.58
N ARG A 86 -20.14 -0.08 -20.16
CA ARG A 86 -20.56 -1.46 -20.44
C ARG A 86 -21.02 -1.53 -21.90
N SER A 87 -20.53 -2.54 -22.66
CA SER A 87 -20.98 -2.81 -24.02
C SER A 87 -21.65 -4.17 -24.07
N ALA A 88 -22.96 -4.16 -24.36
CA ALA A 88 -23.69 -5.39 -24.65
C ALA A 88 -23.30 -5.95 -26.04
N GLU A 89 -23.09 -5.04 -26.99
CA GLU A 89 -22.72 -5.36 -28.37
C GLU A 89 -21.39 -6.12 -28.47
N PHE A 90 -20.40 -5.73 -27.66
CA PHE A 90 -19.08 -6.41 -27.63
C PHE A 90 -19.17 -7.89 -27.20
N ARG A 91 -20.25 -8.29 -26.53
CA ARG A 91 -20.47 -9.71 -26.17
C ARG A 91 -20.91 -10.56 -27.36
N GLU A 92 -21.43 -9.91 -28.38
CA GLU A 92 -21.90 -10.55 -29.59
C GLU A 92 -20.80 -10.57 -30.68
N ARG A 93 -20.90 -11.54 -31.61
CA ARG A 93 -19.91 -11.73 -32.69
C ARG A 93 -19.73 -10.47 -33.53
N ASP A 94 -20.84 -9.82 -33.91
CA ASP A 94 -20.80 -8.62 -34.78
C ASP A 94 -20.12 -7.45 -34.10
N GLY A 95 -20.31 -7.27 -32.78
CA GLY A 95 -19.59 -6.23 -32.01
C GLY A 95 -18.09 -6.53 -31.89
N GLN A 96 -17.70 -7.82 -31.76
CA GLN A 96 -16.31 -8.21 -31.81
C GLN A 96 -15.67 -7.98 -33.19
N LEU A 97 -16.39 -8.27 -34.28
CA LEU A 97 -15.93 -7.95 -35.63
C LEU A 97 -15.73 -6.44 -35.82
N ALA A 98 -16.71 -5.63 -35.38
CA ALA A 98 -16.59 -4.18 -35.42
C ALA A 98 -15.38 -3.67 -34.64
N ALA A 99 -15.19 -4.16 -33.41
CA ALA A 99 -14.04 -3.81 -32.59
C ALA A 99 -12.71 -4.20 -33.24
N ALA A 100 -12.59 -5.42 -33.79
CA ALA A 100 -11.39 -5.88 -34.48
C ALA A 100 -11.08 -5.02 -35.71
N ARG A 101 -12.10 -4.75 -36.56
CA ARG A 101 -11.95 -3.85 -37.71
C ARG A 101 -11.43 -2.49 -37.31
N ASN A 102 -12.09 -1.85 -36.31
CA ASN A 102 -11.75 -0.50 -35.86
C ASN A 102 -10.32 -0.41 -35.26
N LEU A 103 -9.88 -1.44 -34.54
CA LEU A 103 -8.49 -1.51 -34.05
C LEU A 103 -7.50 -1.69 -35.22
N LEU A 104 -7.83 -2.56 -36.20
CA LEU A 104 -7.00 -2.78 -37.39
C LEU A 104 -6.93 -1.56 -38.31
N GLU A 105 -7.94 -0.69 -38.38
CA GLU A 105 -7.84 0.60 -39.08
C GLU A 105 -6.67 1.43 -38.59
N HIS A 106 -6.32 1.32 -37.32
CA HIS A 106 -5.20 1.98 -36.68
C HIS A 106 -3.95 1.10 -36.51
N ASP A 107 -3.89 -0.10 -37.10
CA ASP A 107 -2.84 -1.10 -36.94
C ASP A 107 -2.53 -1.44 -35.46
N ILE A 108 -3.58 -1.50 -34.64
CA ILE A 108 -3.47 -1.84 -33.22
C ILE A 108 -3.73 -3.34 -33.06
N ASP A 109 -2.72 -4.08 -32.66
CA ASP A 109 -2.74 -5.50 -32.29
C ASP A 109 -2.17 -5.79 -30.91
N ARG A 110 -1.96 -4.73 -30.12
CA ARG A 110 -1.50 -4.77 -28.73
C ARG A 110 -2.40 -3.94 -27.85
N LEU A 111 -2.92 -4.53 -26.78
CA LEU A 111 -3.79 -3.85 -25.85
C LEU A 111 -3.24 -3.89 -24.42
N VAL A 112 -3.25 -2.76 -23.76
CA VAL A 112 -3.17 -2.67 -22.30
C VAL A 112 -4.59 -2.42 -21.77
N VAL A 113 -5.11 -3.38 -21.02
CA VAL A 113 -6.48 -3.36 -20.48
C VAL A 113 -6.45 -3.18 -18.98
N ILE A 114 -7.06 -2.10 -18.48
CA ILE A 114 -7.13 -1.77 -17.06
C ILE A 114 -8.56 -2.00 -16.58
N GLY A 115 -8.78 -3.01 -15.73
CA GLY A 115 -10.13 -3.34 -15.25
C GLY A 115 -10.16 -4.55 -14.34
N GLY A 116 -11.36 -4.92 -13.86
CA GLY A 116 -11.56 -6.08 -13.00
C GLY A 116 -11.63 -7.41 -13.78
N ASP A 117 -11.92 -8.51 -13.06
CA ASP A 117 -11.95 -9.89 -13.55
C ASP A 117 -12.83 -10.08 -14.81
N GLY A 118 -14.02 -9.47 -14.80
CA GLY A 118 -14.95 -9.56 -15.95
C GLY A 118 -14.40 -8.89 -17.21
N SER A 119 -13.69 -7.76 -17.06
CA SER A 119 -13.08 -7.05 -18.18
C SER A 119 -11.93 -7.83 -18.79
N LEU A 120 -11.05 -8.39 -17.93
CA LEU A 120 -9.92 -9.21 -18.36
C LEU A 120 -10.38 -10.53 -19.01
N THR A 121 -11.45 -11.12 -18.49
CA THR A 121 -12.09 -12.29 -19.15
C THR A 121 -12.59 -11.96 -20.54
N GLY A 122 -13.35 -10.86 -20.71
CA GLY A 122 -13.85 -10.44 -22.02
C GLY A 122 -12.70 -10.16 -22.98
N THR A 123 -11.60 -9.63 -22.47
CA THR A 123 -10.38 -9.42 -23.25
C THR A 123 -9.76 -10.73 -23.75
N ASP A 124 -9.66 -11.75 -22.90
CA ASP A 124 -9.09 -13.04 -23.32
C ASP A 124 -10.00 -13.77 -24.33
N VAL A 125 -11.32 -13.68 -24.17
CA VAL A 125 -12.28 -14.18 -25.18
C VAL A 125 -12.05 -13.49 -26.52
N PHE A 126 -11.93 -12.18 -26.53
CA PHE A 126 -11.67 -11.40 -27.75
C PHE A 126 -10.33 -11.75 -28.39
N ARG A 127 -9.27 -11.87 -27.58
CA ARG A 127 -7.93 -12.32 -28.02
C ARG A 127 -8.00 -13.73 -28.67
N THR A 128 -8.71 -14.64 -28.03
CA THR A 128 -8.86 -16.02 -28.52
C THR A 128 -9.63 -16.06 -29.85
N ASN A 129 -10.62 -15.18 -30.00
CA ASN A 129 -11.41 -15.08 -31.24
C ASN A 129 -10.71 -14.30 -32.36
N TRP A 130 -9.66 -13.52 -32.03
CA TRP A 130 -9.01 -12.59 -32.94
C TRP A 130 -8.59 -13.20 -34.29
N PRO A 131 -7.91 -14.36 -34.38
CA PRO A 131 -7.53 -14.91 -35.67
C PRO A 131 -8.73 -15.19 -36.57
N GLY A 132 -9.83 -15.69 -35.98
CA GLY A 132 -11.08 -15.94 -36.72
C GLY A 132 -11.83 -14.67 -37.15
N LEU A 133 -11.74 -13.60 -36.31
CA LEU A 133 -12.30 -12.29 -36.65
C LEU A 133 -11.55 -11.65 -37.82
N VAL A 134 -10.20 -11.70 -37.76
CA VAL A 134 -9.33 -11.17 -38.83
C VAL A 134 -9.54 -11.90 -40.15
N ALA A 135 -9.62 -13.24 -40.12
CA ALA A 135 -9.89 -14.03 -41.30
C ALA A 135 -11.26 -13.68 -41.91
N GLU A 136 -12.32 -13.57 -41.10
CA GLU A 136 -13.68 -13.22 -41.56
C GLU A 136 -13.73 -11.78 -42.14
N LEU A 137 -13.02 -10.80 -41.52
CA LEU A 137 -12.93 -9.44 -42.08
C LEU A 137 -12.20 -9.41 -43.43
N ALA A 138 -11.18 -10.25 -43.63
CA ALA A 138 -10.47 -10.37 -44.89
C ALA A 138 -11.37 -11.03 -45.96
N GLU A 139 -12.11 -12.10 -45.62
CA GLU A 139 -13.08 -12.77 -46.52
C GLU A 139 -14.19 -11.82 -46.95
N ARG A 140 -14.67 -10.94 -46.06
CA ARG A 140 -15.67 -9.91 -46.36
C ARG A 140 -15.11 -8.74 -47.18
N GLY A 141 -13.78 -8.69 -47.39
CA GLY A 141 -13.09 -7.57 -48.06
C GLY A 141 -13.08 -6.28 -47.26
N GLU A 142 -13.32 -6.34 -45.95
CA GLU A 142 -13.27 -5.16 -45.05
C GLU A 142 -11.85 -4.78 -44.66
N ILE A 143 -10.90 -5.74 -44.73
CA ILE A 143 -9.45 -5.52 -44.61
C ILE A 143 -8.69 -6.21 -45.72
N SER A 144 -7.49 -5.75 -46.06
CA SER A 144 -6.66 -6.39 -47.09
C SER A 144 -6.02 -7.67 -46.56
N PRO A 145 -5.71 -8.67 -47.43
CA PRO A 145 -4.97 -9.87 -47.02
C PRO A 145 -3.62 -9.59 -46.39
N GLU A 146 -2.92 -8.54 -46.82
CA GLU A 146 -1.64 -8.12 -46.29
C GLU A 146 -1.80 -7.61 -44.86
N LYS A 147 -2.89 -6.87 -44.59
CA LYS A 147 -3.21 -6.37 -43.23
C LYS A 147 -3.55 -7.54 -42.30
N ALA A 148 -4.33 -8.49 -42.77
CA ALA A 148 -4.64 -9.71 -42.02
C ALA A 148 -3.38 -10.53 -41.69
N ALA A 149 -2.47 -10.68 -42.64
CA ALA A 149 -1.20 -11.37 -42.42
C ALA A 149 -0.24 -10.61 -41.46
N ALA A 150 -0.32 -9.28 -41.40
CA ALA A 150 0.49 -8.45 -40.52
C ALA A 150 0.03 -8.51 -39.05
N HIS A 151 -1.26 -8.84 -38.80
CA HIS A 151 -1.88 -8.84 -37.47
C HIS A 151 -2.50 -10.20 -37.10
N PRO A 152 -1.71 -11.30 -37.07
CA PRO A 152 -2.25 -12.67 -36.91
C PRO A 152 -2.76 -12.96 -35.49
N ALA A 153 -2.34 -12.18 -34.50
CA ALA A 153 -2.67 -12.36 -33.09
C ALA A 153 -2.89 -11.01 -32.40
N LEU A 154 -3.69 -11.00 -31.35
CA LEU A 154 -3.85 -9.87 -30.45
C LEU A 154 -3.04 -10.12 -29.18
N MET A 155 -2.03 -9.31 -28.90
CA MET A 155 -1.24 -9.35 -27.68
C MET A 155 -1.93 -8.52 -26.59
N VAL A 156 -2.07 -9.09 -25.38
CA VAL A 156 -2.82 -8.45 -24.29
C VAL A 156 -2.02 -8.43 -23.00
N THR A 157 -1.98 -7.27 -22.39
CA THR A 157 -1.45 -7.08 -21.04
C THR A 157 -2.55 -6.51 -20.15
N GLY A 158 -2.85 -7.16 -19.02
CA GLY A 158 -3.85 -6.74 -18.06
C GLY A 158 -3.26 -5.95 -16.88
N LEU A 159 -3.99 -4.94 -16.41
CA LEU A 159 -3.80 -4.30 -15.12
C LEU A 159 -5.11 -4.40 -14.33
N VAL A 160 -5.01 -4.73 -13.03
CA VAL A 160 -6.23 -4.89 -12.21
C VAL A 160 -6.63 -3.57 -11.61
N GLY A 161 -7.65 -2.94 -12.21
CA GLY A 161 -8.32 -1.76 -11.69
C GLY A 161 -9.61 -2.15 -10.98
N SER A 162 -9.55 -2.37 -9.68
CA SER A 162 -10.67 -2.76 -8.83
C SER A 162 -10.41 -2.30 -7.40
N ILE A 163 -11.39 -1.64 -6.78
CA ILE A 163 -11.31 -1.30 -5.35
C ILE A 163 -11.54 -2.51 -4.44
N ASP A 164 -12.14 -3.56 -4.97
CA ASP A 164 -12.63 -4.71 -4.19
C ASP A 164 -11.49 -5.61 -3.67
N ASN A 165 -10.29 -5.47 -4.22
CA ASN A 165 -9.09 -6.31 -3.96
C ASN A 165 -9.38 -7.81 -4.10
N ASP A 166 -10.18 -8.17 -5.09
CA ASP A 166 -10.77 -9.50 -5.24
C ASP A 166 -9.93 -10.46 -6.09
N LEU A 167 -8.88 -9.98 -6.79
CA LEU A 167 -8.04 -10.82 -7.64
C LEU A 167 -7.08 -11.68 -6.81
N VAL A 168 -7.25 -13.00 -6.89
CA VAL A 168 -6.33 -13.96 -6.29
C VAL A 168 -4.94 -13.85 -6.93
N GLY A 169 -3.89 -13.79 -6.10
CA GLY A 169 -2.50 -13.70 -6.55
C GLY A 169 -1.93 -12.30 -6.64
N ALA A 170 -2.74 -11.25 -6.49
CA ALA A 170 -2.27 -9.87 -6.27
C ALA A 170 -2.43 -9.50 -4.79
N ASP A 171 -1.46 -8.81 -4.21
CA ASP A 171 -1.54 -8.36 -2.82
C ASP A 171 -2.42 -7.10 -2.72
N MET A 172 -2.28 -6.18 -3.70
CA MET A 172 -3.08 -4.96 -3.78
C MET A 172 -3.47 -4.65 -5.22
N THR A 173 -4.75 -4.32 -5.45
CA THR A 173 -5.25 -3.89 -6.77
C THR A 173 -5.39 -2.38 -6.83
N ILE A 174 -5.33 -1.80 -8.06
CA ILE A 174 -5.42 -0.35 -8.27
C ILE A 174 -6.74 0.19 -7.73
N GLY A 175 -6.67 1.11 -6.78
CA GLY A 175 -7.81 1.80 -6.18
C GLY A 175 -8.23 1.28 -4.80
N THR A 176 -7.72 0.14 -4.37
CA THR A 176 -8.06 -0.46 -3.07
C THR A 176 -7.60 0.41 -1.90
N ASP A 177 -6.36 0.87 -1.93
CA ASP A 177 -5.81 1.71 -0.86
C ASP A 177 -6.57 3.03 -0.74
N SER A 178 -6.89 3.68 -1.85
CA SER A 178 -7.71 4.89 -1.87
C SER A 178 -9.13 4.65 -1.34
N ALA A 179 -9.73 3.50 -1.64
CA ALA A 179 -11.05 3.13 -1.11
C ALA A 179 -10.99 2.93 0.42
N LEU A 180 -9.96 2.26 0.93
CA LEU A 180 -9.73 2.11 2.37
C LEU A 180 -9.58 3.46 3.06
N HIS A 181 -8.87 4.42 2.47
CA HIS A 181 -8.78 5.79 3.00
C HIS A 181 -10.16 6.43 3.12
N ARG A 182 -11.06 6.29 2.11
CA ARG A 182 -12.42 6.85 2.17
C ARG A 182 -13.30 6.18 3.24
N ILE A 183 -13.17 4.86 3.39
CA ILE A 183 -13.90 4.11 4.41
C ILE A 183 -13.42 4.53 5.79
N LEU A 184 -12.11 4.62 5.98
CA LEU A 184 -11.52 4.94 7.27
C LEU A 184 -11.82 6.38 7.70
N GLU A 185 -11.74 7.35 6.79
CA GLU A 185 -12.16 8.73 7.03
C GLU A 185 -13.63 8.80 7.53
N ALA A 186 -14.51 8.01 6.93
CA ALA A 186 -15.91 7.93 7.38
C ALA A 186 -16.05 7.25 8.75
N ILE A 187 -15.27 6.19 9.03
CA ILE A 187 -15.27 5.51 10.34
C ILE A 187 -14.80 6.47 11.44
N ASP A 188 -13.68 7.16 11.22
CA ASP A 188 -13.11 8.09 12.19
C ASP A 188 -14.05 9.28 12.47
N ASP A 189 -14.68 9.85 11.43
CA ASP A 189 -15.68 10.90 11.58
C ASP A 189 -16.91 10.43 12.39
N ILE A 190 -17.37 9.20 12.12
CA ILE A 190 -18.53 8.61 12.81
C ILE A 190 -18.18 8.25 14.26
N SER A 191 -16.97 7.75 14.53
CA SER A 191 -16.53 7.37 15.88
C SER A 191 -16.67 8.52 16.87
N SER A 192 -16.26 9.72 16.48
CA SER A 192 -16.36 10.92 17.34
C SER A 192 -17.78 11.24 17.79
N THR A 193 -18.77 11.06 16.90
CA THR A 193 -20.19 11.27 17.25
C THR A 193 -20.80 10.06 17.95
N ALA A 194 -20.35 8.84 17.64
CA ALA A 194 -20.77 7.61 18.28
C ALA A 194 -20.42 7.61 19.76
N ALA A 195 -19.18 7.94 20.12
CA ALA A 195 -18.71 8.06 21.49
C ALA A 195 -19.49 9.12 22.31
N SER A 196 -19.82 10.25 21.67
CA SER A 196 -20.60 11.34 22.32
C SER A 196 -21.98 10.92 22.73
N HIS A 197 -22.63 10.01 22.01
CA HIS A 197 -24.00 9.59 22.20
C HIS A 197 -24.18 8.16 22.73
N GLN A 198 -23.05 7.43 22.93
CA GLN A 198 -23.04 6.01 23.34
C GLN A 198 -23.91 5.14 22.41
N ARG A 199 -23.71 5.30 21.09
CA ARG A 199 -24.53 4.63 20.07
C ARG A 199 -23.74 3.58 19.30
N THR A 200 -24.48 2.64 18.73
CA THR A 200 -23.95 1.70 17.75
C THR A 200 -24.15 2.23 16.33
N PHE A 201 -23.08 2.21 15.54
CA PHE A 201 -23.13 2.51 14.12
C PHE A 201 -22.84 1.26 13.29
N ILE A 202 -23.57 1.11 12.20
CA ILE A 202 -23.44 0.02 11.25
C ILE A 202 -23.00 0.65 9.93
N ILE A 203 -21.83 0.24 9.43
CA ILE A 203 -21.21 0.82 8.24
C ILE A 203 -21.17 -0.25 7.15
N GLU A 204 -21.94 -0.03 6.07
CA GLU A 204 -21.93 -0.93 4.92
C GLU A 204 -20.91 -0.44 3.90
N VAL A 205 -20.03 -1.36 3.48
CA VAL A 205 -18.93 -1.09 2.54
C VAL A 205 -19.03 -1.98 1.31
N MET A 206 -18.50 -1.48 0.19
CA MET A 206 -18.41 -2.20 -1.07
C MET A 206 -17.43 -3.38 -0.96
N GLY A 207 -17.28 -4.16 -2.02
CA GLY A 207 -16.38 -5.29 -2.13
C GLY A 207 -17.01 -6.49 -2.86
N ARG A 208 -18.30 -6.41 -3.22
CA ARG A 208 -19.06 -7.49 -3.89
C ARG A 208 -18.95 -8.81 -3.11
N HIS A 209 -18.16 -9.75 -3.64
CA HIS A 209 -17.94 -11.09 -3.07
C HIS A 209 -16.58 -11.19 -2.37
N CYS A 210 -15.94 -10.06 -2.06
CA CYS A 210 -14.68 -9.97 -1.34
C CYS A 210 -14.84 -9.11 -0.08
N GLY A 211 -14.53 -9.67 1.07
CA GLY A 211 -14.59 -9.02 2.37
C GLY A 211 -13.36 -8.18 2.70
N TYR A 212 -12.41 -8.01 1.77
CA TYR A 212 -11.14 -7.34 2.05
C TYR A 212 -11.33 -5.93 2.59
N LEU A 213 -12.14 -5.09 1.92
CA LEU A 213 -12.39 -3.72 2.38
C LEU A 213 -13.04 -3.69 3.76
N ALA A 214 -14.03 -4.56 4.01
CA ALA A 214 -14.72 -4.62 5.29
C ALA A 214 -13.78 -5.03 6.43
N LEU A 215 -12.99 -6.09 6.23
CA LEU A 215 -12.06 -6.60 7.24
C LEU A 215 -10.94 -5.60 7.54
N MET A 216 -10.28 -5.08 6.50
CA MET A 216 -9.17 -4.14 6.68
C MET A 216 -9.65 -2.83 7.31
N ALA A 217 -10.81 -2.34 6.91
CA ALA A 217 -11.42 -1.16 7.53
C ALA A 217 -11.82 -1.41 8.99
N ALA A 218 -12.36 -2.59 9.32
CA ALA A 218 -12.72 -2.93 10.69
C ALA A 218 -11.48 -3.00 11.60
N VAL A 219 -10.39 -3.59 11.14
CA VAL A 219 -9.12 -3.62 11.88
C VAL A 219 -8.54 -2.21 12.04
N ALA A 220 -8.43 -1.46 10.94
CA ALA A 220 -7.85 -0.12 10.93
C ALA A 220 -8.71 0.91 11.68
N GLY A 221 -10.02 0.74 11.70
CA GLY A 221 -10.97 1.59 12.42
C GLY A 221 -11.23 1.15 13.86
N GLY A 222 -10.67 0.02 14.31
CA GLY A 222 -10.90 -0.50 15.65
C GLY A 222 -12.33 -0.94 15.92
N CYS A 223 -13.05 -1.38 14.88
CA CYS A 223 -14.45 -1.79 14.97
C CYS A 223 -14.65 -3.07 15.78
N ASP A 224 -15.89 -3.39 16.12
CA ASP A 224 -16.25 -4.41 17.11
C ASP A 224 -16.76 -5.70 16.50
N TYR A 225 -17.34 -5.60 15.32
CA TYR A 225 -17.86 -6.74 14.60
C TYR A 225 -17.72 -6.53 13.08
N VAL A 226 -17.43 -7.59 12.33
CA VAL A 226 -17.33 -7.54 10.89
C VAL A 226 -18.03 -8.74 10.24
N LEU A 227 -18.77 -8.48 9.17
CA LEU A 227 -19.41 -9.51 8.34
C LEU A 227 -18.76 -9.53 6.96
N VAL A 228 -18.17 -10.67 6.60
CA VAL A 228 -17.44 -10.86 5.32
C VAL A 228 -18.01 -12.03 4.52
N PRO A 229 -18.04 -11.96 3.16
CA PRO A 229 -18.61 -13.03 2.33
C PRO A 229 -17.87 -14.37 2.42
N GLU A 230 -16.56 -14.36 2.64
CA GLU A 230 -15.71 -15.56 2.68
C GLU A 230 -15.95 -16.42 3.91
N LEU A 231 -16.43 -15.81 5.01
CA LEU A 231 -16.71 -16.49 6.27
C LEU A 231 -18.14 -16.19 6.72
N PRO A 232 -19.19 -16.75 6.08
CA PRO A 232 -20.56 -16.59 6.51
C PRO A 232 -20.73 -17.04 7.97
N PRO A 233 -21.37 -16.22 8.82
CA PRO A 233 -21.54 -16.56 10.23
C PRO A 233 -22.42 -17.79 10.43
N ALA A 234 -22.15 -18.54 11.50
CA ALA A 234 -22.95 -19.71 11.87
C ALA A 234 -24.38 -19.31 12.27
N GLY A 235 -25.30 -20.27 12.34
CA GLY A 235 -26.63 -20.05 12.89
C GLY A 235 -26.54 -19.49 14.32
N GLY A 236 -27.35 -18.45 14.61
CA GLY A 236 -27.30 -17.75 15.89
C GLY A 236 -26.29 -16.60 15.95
N TRP A 237 -25.79 -16.16 14.79
CA TRP A 237 -24.85 -15.04 14.69
C TRP A 237 -25.36 -13.74 15.32
N GLU A 238 -26.68 -13.56 15.32
CA GLU A 238 -27.34 -12.39 15.94
C GLU A 238 -27.08 -12.35 17.44
N GLU A 239 -27.14 -13.52 18.10
CA GLU A 239 -26.86 -13.66 19.53
C GLU A 239 -25.37 -13.48 19.83
N ASP A 240 -24.51 -14.05 18.98
CA ASP A 240 -23.05 -13.90 19.10
C ASP A 240 -22.63 -12.44 18.97
N MET A 241 -23.12 -11.74 17.95
CA MET A 241 -22.87 -10.30 17.76
C MET A 241 -23.36 -9.50 18.99
N CYS A 242 -24.60 -9.69 19.42
CA CYS A 242 -25.14 -8.99 20.57
C CYS A 242 -24.32 -9.23 21.83
N ARG A 243 -23.88 -10.47 22.06
CA ARG A 243 -23.05 -10.84 23.21
C ARG A 243 -21.69 -10.14 23.18
N LYS A 244 -21.01 -10.12 22.01
CA LYS A 244 -19.72 -9.43 21.84
C LYS A 244 -19.83 -7.92 22.08
N LEU A 245 -20.85 -7.28 21.53
CA LEU A 245 -21.08 -5.86 21.74
C LEU A 245 -21.40 -5.53 23.21
N ALA A 246 -22.22 -6.35 23.87
CA ALA A 246 -22.53 -6.19 25.29
C ALA A 246 -21.29 -6.32 26.18
N LYS A 247 -20.44 -7.37 25.96
CA LYS A 247 -19.16 -7.53 26.65
C LYS A 247 -18.24 -6.31 26.47
N GLY A 248 -18.16 -5.74 25.25
CA GLY A 248 -17.39 -4.54 24.99
C GLY A 248 -17.87 -3.34 25.82
N ARG A 249 -19.16 -3.18 25.98
CA ARG A 249 -19.75 -2.13 26.83
C ARG A 249 -19.51 -2.37 28.33
N GLU A 250 -19.59 -3.61 28.77
CA GLU A 250 -19.24 -3.99 30.15
C GLU A 250 -17.77 -3.70 30.47
N ALA A 251 -16.89 -3.85 29.48
CA ALA A 251 -15.47 -3.53 29.59
C ALA A 251 -15.16 -2.02 29.51
N GLY A 252 -16.16 -1.13 29.41
CA GLY A 252 -16.00 0.33 29.44
C GLY A 252 -16.15 1.03 28.07
N ARG A 253 -16.33 0.30 26.96
CA ARG A 253 -16.49 0.88 25.63
C ARG A 253 -17.75 1.75 25.53
N ARG A 254 -17.60 2.96 25.02
CA ARG A 254 -18.70 3.95 24.95
C ARG A 254 -19.55 3.83 23.68
N GLU A 255 -18.95 3.44 22.59
CA GLU A 255 -19.59 3.24 21.27
C GLU A 255 -19.37 1.82 20.77
N SER A 256 -20.13 1.45 19.75
CA SER A 256 -19.90 0.21 19.02
C SER A 256 -20.00 0.44 17.52
N MET A 257 -19.10 -0.19 16.76
CA MET A 257 -19.10 -0.12 15.30
C MET A 257 -19.11 -1.51 14.67
N VAL A 258 -20.09 -1.74 13.78
CA VAL A 258 -20.25 -2.98 13.02
C VAL A 258 -19.99 -2.67 11.54
N VAL A 259 -19.07 -3.37 10.91
CA VAL A 259 -18.81 -3.24 9.47
C VAL A 259 -19.44 -4.41 8.72
N VAL A 260 -20.21 -4.10 7.67
CA VAL A 260 -20.91 -5.09 6.85
C VAL A 260 -20.41 -4.97 5.41
N ALA A 261 -19.84 -6.05 4.87
CA ALA A 261 -19.59 -6.11 3.43
C ALA A 261 -20.89 -6.24 2.66
N GLU A 262 -21.07 -5.50 1.55
CA GLU A 262 -22.31 -5.53 0.73
C GLU A 262 -22.69 -6.94 0.22
N GLY A 263 -21.74 -7.85 0.19
CA GLY A 263 -21.93 -9.23 -0.25
C GLY A 263 -22.04 -10.24 0.91
N ALA A 264 -22.16 -9.79 2.15
CA ALA A 264 -22.28 -10.67 3.31
C ALA A 264 -23.55 -11.53 3.24
N THR A 265 -23.44 -12.81 3.60
CA THR A 265 -24.55 -13.78 3.64
C THR A 265 -24.46 -14.63 4.90
N ASP A 266 -25.57 -15.24 5.30
CA ASP A 266 -25.55 -16.35 6.24
C ASP A 266 -25.12 -17.67 5.55
N ARG A 267 -24.94 -18.75 6.33
CA ARG A 267 -24.58 -20.08 5.78
C ARG A 267 -25.66 -20.72 4.91
N SER A 268 -26.87 -20.17 4.91
CA SER A 268 -27.96 -20.60 4.02
C SER A 268 -27.97 -19.81 2.70
N GLY A 269 -27.05 -18.82 2.54
CA GLY A 269 -26.95 -17.96 1.37
C GLY A 269 -27.92 -16.78 1.39
N ASN A 270 -28.60 -16.50 2.50
CA ASN A 270 -29.46 -15.32 2.63
C ASN A 270 -28.58 -14.08 2.85
N PRO A 271 -28.82 -12.97 2.12
CA PRO A 271 -28.07 -11.73 2.35
C PRO A 271 -28.24 -11.20 3.79
N ILE A 272 -27.15 -10.65 4.33
CA ILE A 272 -27.15 -9.91 5.60
C ILE A 272 -26.82 -8.46 5.26
N SER A 273 -27.82 -7.57 5.36
CA SER A 273 -27.66 -6.13 5.11
C SER A 273 -27.42 -5.36 6.42
N ALA A 274 -26.95 -4.12 6.28
CA ALA A 274 -26.85 -3.20 7.43
C ALA A 274 -28.20 -2.97 8.14
N ASP A 275 -29.32 -2.98 7.40
CA ASP A 275 -30.66 -2.87 7.97
C ASP A 275 -31.09 -4.13 8.75
N ASP A 276 -30.64 -5.33 8.34
CA ASP A 276 -30.86 -6.56 9.12
C ASP A 276 -30.11 -6.51 10.44
N VAL A 277 -28.85 -6.08 10.43
CA VAL A 277 -28.04 -5.87 11.64
C VAL A 277 -28.70 -4.84 12.56
N LYS A 278 -29.16 -3.71 12.02
CA LYS A 278 -29.91 -2.71 12.79
C LYS A 278 -31.16 -3.29 13.47
N ARG A 279 -31.94 -4.07 12.73
CA ARG A 279 -33.14 -4.72 13.28
C ARG A 279 -32.80 -5.64 14.44
N VAL A 280 -31.74 -6.47 14.27
CA VAL A 280 -31.28 -7.38 15.34
C VAL A 280 -30.87 -6.61 16.60
N LEU A 281 -30.08 -5.54 16.46
CA LEU A 281 -29.65 -4.72 17.61
C LEU A 281 -30.82 -4.04 18.32
N SER A 282 -31.75 -3.51 17.55
CA SER A 282 -32.97 -2.88 18.13
C SER A 282 -33.85 -3.88 18.87
N GLU A 283 -34.07 -5.08 18.32
CA GLU A 283 -34.96 -6.10 18.91
C GLU A 283 -34.33 -6.79 20.12
N ARG A 284 -32.99 -7.05 20.10
CA ARG A 284 -32.32 -7.86 21.13
C ARG A 284 -31.64 -7.03 22.23
N LEU A 285 -31.04 -5.89 21.86
CA LEU A 285 -30.32 -5.02 22.80
C LEU A 285 -31.10 -3.74 23.14
N GLY A 286 -32.20 -3.43 22.41
CA GLY A 286 -32.94 -2.19 22.60
C GLY A 286 -32.16 -0.94 22.17
N GLU A 287 -31.15 -1.09 21.34
CA GLU A 287 -30.27 -0.01 20.92
C GLU A 287 -30.82 0.80 19.75
N ASP A 288 -30.64 2.14 19.81
CA ASP A 288 -30.90 3.04 18.69
C ASP A 288 -29.71 3.04 17.73
N ALA A 289 -29.54 1.94 16.98
CA ALA A 289 -28.44 1.80 16.00
C ALA A 289 -28.64 2.68 14.76
N ARG A 290 -27.56 3.22 14.23
CA ARG A 290 -27.55 4.06 13.02
C ARG A 290 -26.84 3.33 11.87
N VAL A 291 -27.42 3.42 10.67
CA VAL A 291 -26.85 2.83 9.47
C VAL A 291 -26.23 3.92 8.61
N THR A 292 -25.04 3.66 8.10
CA THR A 292 -24.35 4.47 7.11
C THR A 292 -23.88 3.56 5.95
N ILE A 293 -24.47 3.74 4.78
CA ILE A 293 -24.07 3.03 3.56
C ILE A 293 -23.15 3.95 2.77
N LEU A 294 -21.87 3.60 2.70
CA LEU A 294 -20.87 4.46 2.04
C LEU A 294 -21.03 4.49 0.52
N GLY A 295 -21.41 3.37 -0.10
CA GLY A 295 -21.67 3.30 -1.54
C GLY A 295 -20.53 3.86 -2.38
N HIS A 296 -20.86 4.62 -3.44
CA HIS A 296 -19.90 5.11 -4.45
C HIS A 296 -18.90 6.17 -3.97
N VAL A 297 -19.04 6.71 -2.75
CA VAL A 297 -17.99 7.57 -2.15
C VAL A 297 -16.65 6.83 -2.10
N GLN A 298 -16.68 5.51 -1.91
CA GLN A 298 -15.48 4.66 -1.89
C GLN A 298 -14.75 4.59 -3.23
N ARG A 299 -15.44 4.84 -4.38
CA ARG A 299 -14.85 4.87 -5.73
C ARG A 299 -14.35 6.24 -6.13
N GLY A 300 -14.79 7.27 -5.42
CA GLY A 300 -14.55 8.67 -5.78
C GLY A 300 -13.30 9.27 -5.14
N GLY A 301 -13.03 10.50 -5.54
CA GLY A 301 -11.96 11.32 -4.97
C GLY A 301 -10.58 11.09 -5.60
N LYS A 302 -9.59 11.76 -5.02
CA LYS A 302 -8.20 11.65 -5.49
C LYS A 302 -7.59 10.32 -5.05
N PRO A 303 -6.74 9.71 -5.88
CA PRO A 303 -5.99 8.53 -5.46
C PRO A 303 -5.00 8.87 -4.33
N SER A 304 -4.81 7.91 -3.41
CA SER A 304 -3.78 7.96 -2.38
C SER A 304 -2.37 8.01 -2.98
N ALA A 305 -1.38 8.31 -2.17
CA ALA A 305 0.01 8.27 -2.59
C ALA A 305 0.40 6.88 -3.11
N TYR A 306 -0.03 5.82 -2.41
CA TYR A 306 0.20 4.43 -2.80
C TYR A 306 -0.38 4.13 -4.19
N ASP A 307 -1.67 4.37 -4.41
CA ASP A 307 -2.30 4.12 -5.71
C ASP A 307 -1.67 4.92 -6.85
N ARG A 308 -1.08 6.09 -6.59
CA ARG A 308 -0.38 6.87 -7.62
C ARG A 308 0.97 6.28 -8.01
N TRP A 309 1.84 5.98 -7.03
CA TRP A 309 3.18 5.50 -7.35
C TRP A 309 3.14 4.05 -7.83
N MET A 310 2.35 3.18 -7.19
CA MET A 310 2.22 1.78 -7.61
C MET A 310 1.60 1.67 -8.99
N SER A 311 0.48 2.37 -9.27
CA SER A 311 -0.13 2.39 -10.60
C SER A 311 0.82 2.95 -11.67
N THR A 312 1.69 3.90 -11.32
CA THR A 312 2.73 4.39 -12.24
C THR A 312 3.71 3.28 -12.59
N LEU A 313 4.19 2.52 -11.62
CA LEU A 313 5.12 1.41 -11.86
C LEU A 313 4.48 0.27 -12.64
N LEU A 314 3.26 -0.13 -12.25
CA LEU A 314 2.47 -1.14 -12.97
C LEU A 314 2.25 -0.73 -14.43
N GLY A 315 1.91 0.54 -14.68
CA GLY A 315 1.73 1.08 -16.02
C GLY A 315 3.02 1.09 -16.85
N CYS A 316 4.18 1.40 -16.24
CA CYS A 316 5.48 1.30 -16.90
C CYS A 316 5.79 -0.15 -17.31
N ALA A 317 5.61 -1.10 -16.39
CA ALA A 317 5.83 -2.51 -16.67
C ALA A 317 4.86 -3.07 -17.72
N ALA A 318 3.59 -2.65 -17.68
CA ALA A 318 2.59 -3.03 -18.69
C ALA A 318 2.93 -2.48 -20.09
N ALA A 319 3.44 -1.26 -20.17
CA ALA A 319 3.90 -0.70 -21.43
C ALA A 319 5.09 -1.48 -21.98
N HIS A 320 6.06 -1.84 -21.14
CA HIS A 320 7.20 -2.66 -21.54
C HIS A 320 6.76 -4.02 -22.07
N GLU A 321 5.87 -4.70 -21.33
CA GLU A 321 5.30 -5.99 -21.75
C GLU A 321 4.58 -5.88 -23.10
N ALA A 322 3.70 -4.88 -23.26
CA ALA A 322 2.97 -4.69 -24.50
C ALA A 322 3.85 -4.35 -25.72
N VAL A 323 4.93 -3.55 -25.52
CA VAL A 323 5.87 -3.21 -26.60
C VAL A 323 6.68 -4.43 -27.04
N THR A 324 7.11 -5.26 -26.10
CA THR A 324 7.99 -6.42 -26.34
C THR A 324 7.23 -7.70 -26.68
N ALA A 325 5.89 -7.74 -26.49
CA ALA A 325 5.07 -8.91 -26.78
C ALA A 325 5.20 -9.34 -28.25
N THR A 326 5.14 -10.67 -28.46
CA THR A 326 5.11 -11.32 -29.77
C THR A 326 3.82 -12.14 -29.91
N PRO A 327 3.47 -12.60 -31.12
CA PRO A 327 2.27 -13.43 -31.32
C PRO A 327 2.23 -14.71 -30.46
N GLU A 328 3.38 -15.19 -30.00
CA GLU A 328 3.52 -16.37 -29.14
C GLU A 328 3.45 -16.03 -27.64
N SER A 329 3.42 -14.74 -27.27
CA SER A 329 3.38 -14.31 -25.88
C SER A 329 2.05 -14.68 -25.24
N GLU A 330 2.11 -15.29 -24.05
CA GLU A 330 0.91 -15.55 -23.24
C GLU A 330 0.38 -14.25 -22.62
N PRO A 331 -0.96 -14.11 -22.46
CA PRO A 331 -1.53 -12.95 -21.81
C PRO A 331 -1.20 -12.93 -20.32
N VAL A 332 -0.69 -11.81 -19.84
CA VAL A 332 -0.30 -11.62 -18.44
C VAL A 332 -1.06 -10.48 -17.78
N ILE A 333 -1.21 -10.60 -16.48
CA ILE A 333 -1.58 -9.51 -15.58
C ILE A 333 -0.29 -9.01 -14.94
N ILE A 334 -0.05 -7.70 -15.05
CA ILE A 334 0.98 -7.04 -14.25
C ILE A 334 0.33 -6.63 -12.93
N ALA A 335 0.82 -7.18 -11.84
CA ALA A 335 0.26 -7.00 -10.50
C ALA A 335 1.36 -6.75 -9.47
N GLU A 336 0.99 -6.20 -8.35
CA GLU A 336 1.82 -6.16 -7.17
C GLU A 336 1.66 -7.48 -6.41
N ARG A 337 2.77 -8.13 -6.13
CA ARG A 337 2.84 -9.36 -5.34
C ARG A 337 4.14 -9.40 -4.54
N HIS A 338 4.04 -9.65 -3.25
CA HIS A 338 5.19 -9.64 -2.33
C HIS A 338 5.95 -8.30 -2.33
N ASN A 339 5.20 -7.20 -2.37
CA ASN A 339 5.70 -5.83 -2.50
C ASN A 339 6.58 -5.61 -3.76
N ARG A 340 6.31 -6.35 -4.83
CA ARG A 340 7.06 -6.33 -6.10
C ARG A 340 6.13 -6.40 -7.29
N ILE A 341 6.56 -5.82 -8.41
CA ILE A 341 5.84 -5.97 -9.68
C ILE A 341 6.09 -7.39 -10.20
N SER A 342 5.01 -8.08 -10.52
CA SER A 342 5.01 -9.48 -10.94
C SER A 342 4.17 -9.67 -12.21
N ARG A 343 4.55 -10.64 -13.02
CA ARG A 343 3.83 -11.10 -14.20
C ARG A 343 3.08 -12.37 -13.84
N LEU A 344 1.75 -12.32 -13.88
CA LEU A 344 0.88 -13.43 -13.52
C LEU A 344 0.15 -13.93 -14.77
N PRO A 345 0.04 -15.27 -15.01
CA PRO A 345 -0.75 -15.81 -16.11
C PRO A 345 -2.21 -15.40 -15.96
N MET A 346 -2.76 -14.63 -16.92
CA MET A 346 -4.04 -13.96 -16.81
C MET A 346 -5.19 -14.92 -16.47
N MET A 347 -5.34 -16.00 -17.25
CA MET A 347 -6.49 -16.89 -17.09
C MET A 347 -6.39 -17.81 -15.87
N GLU A 348 -5.20 -18.07 -15.38
CA GLU A 348 -5.01 -18.82 -14.13
C GLU A 348 -5.53 -18.01 -12.95
N GLN A 349 -5.16 -16.74 -12.85
CA GLN A 349 -5.61 -15.87 -11.76
C GLN A 349 -7.12 -15.61 -11.80
N ILE A 350 -7.69 -15.43 -12.99
CA ILE A 350 -9.14 -15.25 -13.14
C ILE A 350 -9.91 -16.51 -12.69
N ARG A 351 -9.43 -17.70 -13.05
CA ARG A 351 -10.05 -18.96 -12.59
C ARG A 351 -9.95 -19.12 -11.09
N ALA A 352 -8.77 -18.84 -10.50
CA ALA A 352 -8.57 -18.90 -9.06
C ALA A 352 -9.50 -17.92 -8.31
N THR A 353 -9.66 -16.71 -8.85
CA THR A 353 -10.56 -15.67 -8.28
C THR A 353 -12.02 -16.15 -8.27
N ARG A 354 -12.49 -16.78 -9.35
CA ARG A 354 -13.87 -17.29 -9.43
C ARG A 354 -14.10 -18.49 -8.53
N ALA A 355 -13.10 -19.33 -8.36
CA ALA A 355 -13.20 -20.50 -7.49
C ALA A 355 -13.50 -20.15 -6.02
N VAL A 356 -13.13 -18.95 -5.56
CA VAL A 356 -13.46 -18.50 -4.18
C VAL A 356 -14.97 -18.53 -3.94
N LYS A 357 -15.76 -18.07 -4.90
CA LYS A 357 -17.23 -18.09 -4.80
C LYS A 357 -17.77 -19.52 -4.72
N ASP A 358 -17.18 -20.45 -5.47
CA ASP A 358 -17.59 -21.84 -5.47
C ASP A 358 -17.24 -22.54 -4.15
N LEU A 359 -16.09 -22.16 -3.54
CA LEU A 359 -15.71 -22.64 -2.20
C LEU A 359 -16.72 -22.17 -1.15
N VAL A 360 -17.09 -20.88 -1.14
CA VAL A 360 -18.14 -20.38 -0.24
C VAL A 360 -19.46 -21.10 -0.45
N ALA A 361 -19.90 -21.29 -1.70
CA ALA A 361 -21.16 -21.96 -2.04
C ALA A 361 -21.17 -23.44 -1.64
N SER A 362 -20.01 -24.11 -1.60
CA SER A 362 -19.88 -25.49 -1.15
C SER A 362 -19.73 -25.64 0.37
N GLY A 363 -19.61 -24.52 1.10
CA GLY A 363 -19.39 -24.51 2.56
C GLY A 363 -17.94 -24.72 2.98
N ASP A 364 -16.98 -24.65 2.05
CA ASP A 364 -15.54 -24.69 2.32
C ASP A 364 -15.04 -23.26 2.61
N TYR A 365 -15.42 -22.75 3.78
CA TYR A 365 -15.07 -21.38 4.21
C TYR A 365 -13.58 -21.24 4.51
N GLU A 366 -12.93 -22.26 5.06
CA GLU A 366 -11.48 -22.26 5.30
C GLU A 366 -10.72 -22.18 3.97
N GLY A 367 -11.14 -22.96 2.98
CA GLY A 367 -10.61 -22.87 1.62
C GLY A 367 -10.82 -21.52 0.98
N ALA A 368 -12.00 -20.91 1.17
CA ALA A 368 -12.29 -19.57 0.65
C ALA A 368 -11.40 -18.49 1.28
N VAL A 369 -11.21 -18.50 2.59
CA VAL A 369 -10.30 -17.61 3.33
C VAL A 369 -8.84 -17.82 2.87
N ALA A 370 -8.40 -19.07 2.77
CA ALA A 370 -7.04 -19.40 2.32
C ALA A 370 -6.77 -18.95 0.88
N ALA A 371 -7.77 -19.04 -0.01
CA ALA A 371 -7.67 -18.59 -1.40
C ALA A 371 -7.51 -17.07 -1.54
N ARG A 372 -7.99 -16.27 -0.56
CA ARG A 372 -7.73 -14.81 -0.49
C ARG A 372 -6.31 -14.47 -0.07
N GLY A 373 -5.52 -15.45 0.34
CA GLY A 373 -4.14 -15.29 0.76
C GLY A 373 -3.95 -15.34 2.29
N ALA A 374 -2.75 -15.69 2.71
CA ALA A 374 -2.41 -15.89 4.11
C ALA A 374 -2.69 -14.63 4.98
N SER A 375 -2.44 -13.44 4.43
CA SER A 375 -2.65 -12.17 5.12
C SER A 375 -4.14 -11.94 5.47
N PHE A 376 -5.08 -12.36 4.62
CA PHE A 376 -6.51 -12.22 4.89
C PHE A 376 -6.94 -13.05 6.10
N GLY A 377 -6.55 -14.34 6.14
CA GLY A 377 -6.84 -15.23 7.27
C GLY A 377 -6.15 -14.80 8.57
N GLU A 378 -4.92 -14.29 8.49
CA GLU A 378 -4.21 -13.71 9.63
C GLU A 378 -4.97 -12.51 10.20
N MET A 379 -5.41 -11.59 9.35
CA MET A 379 -6.14 -10.40 9.79
C MET A 379 -7.52 -10.72 10.38
N LEU A 380 -8.19 -11.78 9.93
CA LEU A 380 -9.43 -12.27 10.57
C LEU A 380 -9.17 -12.68 12.02
N ARG A 381 -8.11 -13.48 12.28
CA ARG A 381 -7.76 -13.90 13.64
C ARG A 381 -7.37 -12.73 14.52
N ILE A 382 -6.52 -11.83 14.00
CA ILE A 382 -6.12 -10.61 14.73
C ILE A 382 -7.35 -9.76 15.09
N PHE A 383 -8.27 -9.58 14.14
CA PHE A 383 -9.51 -8.84 14.38
C PHE A 383 -10.33 -9.47 15.50
N GLU A 384 -10.52 -10.77 15.49
CA GLU A 384 -11.29 -11.49 16.50
C GLU A 384 -10.71 -11.28 17.91
N THR A 385 -9.39 -11.45 18.06
CA THR A 385 -8.71 -11.19 19.34
C THR A 385 -8.81 -9.72 19.77
N MET A 386 -8.56 -8.78 18.87
CA MET A 386 -8.53 -7.35 19.22
C MET A 386 -9.92 -6.76 19.51
N SER A 387 -10.98 -7.33 18.96
CA SER A 387 -12.37 -6.87 19.15
C SER A 387 -13.06 -7.50 20.36
N THR A 388 -12.52 -8.59 20.93
CA THR A 388 -13.10 -9.34 22.04
C THR A 388 -12.36 -8.99 23.34
N PRO A 389 -13.03 -8.35 24.34
CA PRO A 389 -12.43 -8.13 25.64
C PRO A 389 -12.09 -9.47 26.32
N PRO A 390 -11.00 -9.54 27.10
CA PRO A 390 -10.70 -10.73 27.89
C PRO A 390 -11.86 -11.05 28.85
N GLU A 391 -12.05 -12.32 29.18
CA GLU A 391 -13.06 -12.74 30.16
C GLU A 391 -12.67 -12.18 31.52
N LEU A 392 -13.48 -11.26 32.02
CA LEU A 392 -13.39 -10.83 33.41
C LEU A 392 -13.96 -11.95 34.28
N ASP A 393 -13.14 -12.61 35.08
CA ASP A 393 -13.60 -13.56 36.12
C ASP A 393 -14.38 -12.74 37.14
N PRO A 394 -15.72 -12.94 37.28
CA PRO A 394 -16.52 -12.19 38.23
C PRO A 394 -16.09 -12.41 39.70
N ASP A 395 -15.44 -13.55 39.99
CA ASP A 395 -14.93 -13.88 41.33
C ASP A 395 -13.51 -13.29 41.56
N ALA A 396 -12.78 -12.86 40.51
CA ALA A 396 -11.51 -12.16 40.64
C ALA A 396 -11.65 -10.68 41.02
N ALA A 397 -12.86 -10.12 41.02
CA ALA A 397 -13.13 -8.69 41.33
C ALA A 397 -12.79 -8.26 42.77
N SER A 398 -12.48 -9.20 43.65
CA SER A 398 -12.03 -8.93 45.03
C SER A 398 -10.54 -9.01 45.29
N ASP A 399 -9.74 -9.53 44.32
CA ASP A 399 -8.30 -9.67 44.46
C ASP A 399 -7.61 -9.59 43.07
N GLN A 400 -7.74 -8.44 42.37
CA GLN A 400 -7.05 -8.16 41.10
C GLN A 400 -5.53 -7.93 41.33
N SER A 401 -4.88 -8.85 42.04
CA SER A 401 -3.46 -9.04 41.85
C SER A 401 -3.33 -9.97 40.63
N PRO A 402 -2.61 -9.54 39.55
CA PRO A 402 -2.24 -10.45 38.46
C PRO A 402 -1.72 -11.75 39.08
N SER A 403 -2.02 -12.89 38.48
CA SER A 403 -1.46 -14.15 38.98
C SER A 403 0.04 -13.93 39.18
N ALA A 404 0.60 -14.39 40.27
CA ALA A 404 2.01 -14.18 40.60
C ALA A 404 2.99 -14.76 39.54
N GLU A 405 2.42 -15.33 38.48
CA GLU A 405 3.08 -15.99 37.35
C GLU A 405 2.94 -15.24 36.01
N SER A 406 2.04 -14.19 35.91
CA SER A 406 1.86 -13.43 34.66
C SER A 406 3.14 -12.71 34.24
N LYS A 407 3.57 -12.88 32.97
CA LYS A 407 4.76 -12.23 32.43
C LYS A 407 4.50 -10.73 32.14
N ARG A 408 5.43 -9.89 32.52
CA ARG A 408 5.31 -8.43 32.43
C ARG A 408 6.06 -7.92 31.20
N VAL A 409 5.32 -7.45 30.19
CA VAL A 409 5.87 -6.93 28.93
C VAL A 409 5.74 -5.41 28.91
N ALA A 410 6.88 -4.70 28.78
CA ALA A 410 6.89 -3.24 28.74
C ALA A 410 6.96 -2.72 27.29
N ILE A 411 6.06 -1.79 26.95
CA ILE A 411 6.00 -1.07 25.68
C ILE A 411 6.75 0.25 25.83
N ILE A 412 7.72 0.49 24.96
CA ILE A 412 8.51 1.73 24.94
C ILE A 412 8.40 2.37 23.56
N HIS A 413 7.93 3.62 23.49
CA HIS A 413 8.09 4.45 22.31
C HIS A 413 9.44 5.19 22.38
N ALA A 414 10.26 5.08 21.33
CA ALA A 414 11.56 5.76 21.32
C ALA A 414 11.92 6.29 19.92
N GLY A 415 12.62 7.42 19.89
CA GLY A 415 13.05 8.06 18.64
C GLY A 415 12.17 9.23 18.22
N GLY A 416 12.01 9.44 16.92
CA GLY A 416 11.10 10.45 16.36
C GLY A 416 9.67 9.96 16.33
N LEU A 417 8.72 10.88 16.42
CA LEU A 417 7.31 10.58 16.26
C LEU A 417 7.03 10.03 14.85
N ALA A 418 6.18 8.99 14.78
CA ALA A 418 5.65 8.44 13.55
C ALA A 418 4.15 8.12 13.71
N PRO A 419 3.26 8.56 12.79
CA PRO A 419 1.85 8.21 12.83
C PRO A 419 1.67 6.68 12.82
N GLY A 420 0.81 6.16 13.71
CA GLY A 420 0.63 4.71 13.89
C GLY A 420 1.35 4.13 15.13
N MET A 421 2.16 4.92 15.85
CA MET A 421 2.73 4.48 17.13
C MET A 421 1.64 4.13 18.16
N ASN A 422 0.58 4.93 18.24
CA ASN A 422 -0.58 4.66 19.09
C ASN A 422 -1.30 3.39 18.68
N THR A 423 -1.52 3.18 17.39
CA THR A 423 -2.11 1.96 16.83
C THR A 423 -1.28 0.72 17.22
N ALA A 424 0.05 0.83 17.11
CA ALA A 424 0.97 -0.24 17.49
C ALA A 424 0.90 -0.56 19.00
N ALA A 425 0.85 0.47 19.84
CA ALA A 425 0.71 0.29 21.29
C ALA A 425 -0.63 -0.34 21.66
N ARG A 426 -1.74 0.11 21.03
CA ARG A 426 -3.07 -0.52 21.21
C ARG A 426 -3.05 -1.99 20.82
N ALA A 427 -2.49 -2.32 19.66
CA ALA A 427 -2.37 -3.71 19.23
C ALA A 427 -1.53 -4.52 20.23
N ALA A 428 -0.42 -3.95 20.74
CA ALA A 428 0.44 -4.60 21.72
C ALA A 428 -0.31 -4.90 23.02
N VAL A 429 -1.10 -3.95 23.54
CA VAL A 429 -1.86 -4.17 24.77
C VAL A 429 -2.92 -5.25 24.55
N ARG A 430 -3.75 -5.13 23.51
CA ARG A 430 -4.88 -6.06 23.31
C ARG A 430 -4.45 -7.49 22.98
N LEU A 431 -3.45 -7.64 22.14
CA LEU A 431 -2.90 -8.97 21.81
C LEU A 431 -2.04 -9.53 22.95
N GLY A 432 -1.35 -8.69 23.71
CA GLY A 432 -0.57 -9.12 24.87
C GLY A 432 -1.44 -9.64 26.02
N LEU A 433 -2.60 -9.00 26.25
CA LEU A 433 -3.58 -9.48 27.22
C LEU A 433 -4.17 -10.85 26.83
N ASP A 434 -4.36 -11.11 25.53
CA ASP A 434 -4.78 -12.44 25.03
C ASP A 434 -3.72 -13.54 25.25
N HIS A 435 -2.45 -13.14 25.36
CA HIS A 435 -1.35 -14.02 25.78
C HIS A 435 -1.16 -14.11 27.31
N ASP A 436 -2.13 -13.67 28.12
CA ASP A 436 -2.05 -13.59 29.57
C ASP A 436 -0.88 -12.75 30.12
N PHE A 437 -0.38 -11.77 29.34
CA PHE A 437 0.67 -10.86 29.78
C PHE A 437 0.11 -9.68 30.59
N THR A 438 0.87 -9.22 31.57
CA THR A 438 0.66 -7.90 32.16
C THR A 438 1.34 -6.87 31.28
N MET A 439 0.56 -6.01 30.62
CA MET A 439 1.09 -5.02 29.70
C MET A 439 1.43 -3.72 30.43
N LEU A 440 2.64 -3.22 30.24
CA LEU A 440 3.16 -2.01 30.86
C LEU A 440 3.42 -0.94 29.82
N GLY A 441 2.87 0.24 29.99
CA GLY A 441 3.24 1.44 29.21
C GLY A 441 4.35 2.22 29.90
N VAL A 442 5.44 2.50 29.20
CA VAL A 442 6.53 3.36 29.66
C VAL A 442 6.33 4.75 29.09
N TYR A 443 6.03 5.74 29.96
CA TYR A 443 5.74 7.10 29.53
C TYR A 443 7.01 7.93 29.38
N GLY A 444 7.24 8.50 28.19
CA GLY A 444 8.42 9.32 27.89
C GLY A 444 9.67 8.54 27.47
N GLY A 445 9.51 7.31 26.96
CA GLY A 445 10.60 6.52 26.41
C GLY A 445 11.60 6.03 27.45
N PHE A 446 12.88 5.83 27.09
CA PHE A 446 13.93 5.38 28.02
C PHE A 446 14.15 6.33 29.21
N PRO A 447 14.12 7.67 29.06
CA PRO A 447 14.13 8.57 30.23
C PRO A 447 12.95 8.28 31.17
N GLY A 448 11.75 8.04 30.68
CA GLY A 448 10.61 7.70 31.54
C GLY A 448 10.79 6.38 32.29
N LEU A 449 11.44 5.39 31.70
CA LEU A 449 11.79 4.15 32.41
C LEU A 449 12.80 4.42 33.53
N LEU A 450 13.75 5.30 33.31
CA LEU A 450 14.71 5.72 34.35
C LEU A 450 14.03 6.48 35.50
N ASP A 451 13.01 7.28 35.17
CA ASP A 451 12.23 8.06 36.18
C ASP A 451 11.17 7.18 36.88
N GLY A 452 10.95 5.95 36.41
CA GLY A 452 9.96 5.01 36.95
C GLY A 452 8.52 5.33 36.53
N ASP A 453 8.29 6.11 35.46
CA ASP A 453 6.96 6.38 34.92
C ASP A 453 6.49 5.21 34.06
N VAL A 454 6.15 4.13 34.75
CA VAL A 454 5.70 2.85 34.20
C VAL A 454 4.34 2.52 34.80
N ARG A 455 3.34 2.28 33.91
CA ARG A 455 1.95 2.02 34.35
C ARG A 455 1.45 0.75 33.68
N GLU A 456 0.66 -0.01 34.38
CA GLU A 456 -0.11 -1.10 33.78
C GLU A 456 -1.17 -0.55 32.85
N LEU A 457 -1.38 -1.21 31.73
CA LEU A 457 -2.35 -0.84 30.71
C LEU A 457 -3.41 -1.95 30.58
N SER A 458 -4.66 -1.57 30.77
CA SER A 458 -5.83 -2.42 30.56
C SER A 458 -6.28 -2.39 29.09
N TRP A 459 -7.25 -3.25 28.79
CA TRP A 459 -7.87 -3.32 27.45
C TRP A 459 -8.57 -2.00 27.06
N ASP A 460 -9.13 -1.30 28.04
CA ASP A 460 -9.87 -0.04 27.86
C ASP A 460 -8.97 1.20 27.80
N ASP A 461 -7.80 1.18 28.47
CA ASP A 461 -6.88 2.33 28.48
C ASP A 461 -6.41 2.73 27.08
N VAL A 462 -6.44 1.82 26.14
CA VAL A 462 -6.00 2.03 24.74
C VAL A 462 -7.18 2.21 23.76
N GLU A 463 -8.41 2.39 24.29
CA GLU A 463 -9.56 2.72 23.44
C GLU A 463 -9.34 4.06 22.74
N GLY A 464 -9.75 4.18 21.47
CA GLY A 464 -9.53 5.38 20.66
C GLY A 464 -8.12 5.50 20.03
N TRP A 465 -7.10 4.84 20.58
CA TRP A 465 -5.72 5.00 20.10
C TRP A 465 -5.49 4.52 18.67
N VAL A 466 -6.39 3.78 18.07
CA VAL A 466 -6.23 3.25 16.71
C VAL A 466 -6.18 4.35 15.67
N GLY A 467 -7.00 5.40 15.84
CA GLY A 467 -7.14 6.51 14.90
C GLY A 467 -6.26 7.71 15.22
N ASP A 468 -5.82 7.84 16.44
CA ASP A 468 -5.14 9.04 16.91
C ASP A 468 -3.68 9.07 16.47
N GLY A 469 -3.29 10.17 15.82
CA GLY A 469 -1.89 10.49 15.58
C GLY A 469 -1.15 10.76 16.88
N GLY A 470 0.15 10.98 16.79
CA GLY A 470 0.95 11.21 17.99
C GLY A 470 1.47 9.93 18.66
N ALA A 471 1.74 10.01 19.96
CA ALA A 471 2.22 8.92 20.80
C ALA A 471 1.77 9.16 22.25
N GLU A 472 0.72 8.50 22.70
CA GLU A 472 0.14 8.65 24.05
C GLU A 472 1.13 8.25 25.15
N LEU A 473 1.99 7.26 24.90
CA LEU A 473 3.10 6.94 25.80
C LEU A 473 4.23 7.99 25.78
N GLY A 474 4.13 8.99 24.91
CA GLY A 474 5.24 9.91 24.65
C GLY A 474 6.42 9.22 23.97
N THR A 475 7.30 10.00 23.35
CA THR A 475 8.53 9.48 22.73
C THR A 475 9.68 10.46 22.94
N ARG A 476 10.88 9.94 23.09
CA ARG A 476 12.12 10.71 23.26
C ARG A 476 13.21 10.18 22.33
N ARG A 477 14.14 11.08 21.93
CA ARG A 477 15.24 10.75 21.01
C ARG A 477 16.53 10.38 21.70
N GLU A 478 16.58 10.49 23.02
CA GLU A 478 17.75 10.17 23.85
C GLU A 478 18.05 8.68 23.78
N ILE A 479 19.31 8.34 23.57
CA ILE A 479 19.84 6.98 23.67
C ILE A 479 20.46 6.87 25.06
N PRO A 480 20.17 5.82 25.84
CA PRO A 480 20.80 5.64 27.18
C PRO A 480 22.30 5.68 27.08
N THR A 481 22.93 6.47 27.95
CA THR A 481 24.40 6.50 28.07
C THR A 481 24.91 5.34 28.93
N ILE A 482 26.17 4.98 28.80
CA ILE A 482 26.81 3.91 29.59
C ILE A 482 26.61 4.11 31.09
N GLU A 483 26.68 5.36 31.59
CA GLU A 483 26.45 5.69 33.00
C GLU A 483 25.01 5.42 33.46
N GLN A 484 24.04 5.46 32.55
CA GLN A 484 22.63 5.23 32.83
C GLN A 484 22.24 3.75 32.81
N LEU A 485 23.05 2.87 32.19
CA LEU A 485 22.70 1.45 32.02
C LEU A 485 22.47 0.72 33.35
N TYR A 486 23.26 1.05 34.40
CA TYR A 486 23.04 0.48 35.73
C TYR A 486 21.64 0.85 36.26
N SER A 487 21.30 2.15 36.22
CA SER A 487 19.99 2.62 36.68
C SER A 487 18.86 2.05 35.87
N LEU A 488 19.05 1.87 34.55
CA LEU A 488 18.09 1.25 33.67
C LEU A 488 17.85 -0.23 34.00
N GLY A 489 18.92 -0.98 34.29
CA GLY A 489 18.81 -2.37 34.78
C GLY A 489 18.02 -2.45 36.08
N ARG A 490 18.29 -1.53 37.03
CA ARG A 490 17.54 -1.43 38.30
C ARG A 490 16.06 -1.10 38.08
N ALA A 491 15.72 -0.24 37.11
CA ALA A 491 14.34 0.06 36.75
C ALA A 491 13.62 -1.19 36.19
N ILE A 492 14.26 -1.95 35.30
CA ILE A 492 13.73 -3.22 34.75
C ILE A 492 13.43 -4.20 35.89
N GLU A 493 14.39 -4.40 36.82
CA GLU A 493 14.20 -5.29 37.97
C GLU A 493 13.10 -4.83 38.92
N SER A 494 13.04 -3.51 39.23
CA SER A 494 12.08 -2.96 40.19
C SER A 494 10.62 -3.08 39.70
N HIS A 495 10.41 -2.92 38.39
CA HIS A 495 9.10 -3.08 37.75
C HIS A 495 8.83 -4.55 37.33
N ARG A 496 9.77 -5.50 37.59
CA ARG A 496 9.68 -6.91 37.23
C ARG A 496 9.37 -7.09 35.73
N ILE A 497 10.09 -6.38 34.88
CA ILE A 497 9.88 -6.45 33.43
C ILE A 497 10.55 -7.72 32.90
N ASP A 498 9.77 -8.62 32.29
CA ASP A 498 10.24 -9.88 31.71
C ASP A 498 10.62 -9.72 30.24
N ALA A 499 10.08 -8.73 29.52
CA ALA A 499 10.39 -8.47 28.11
C ALA A 499 10.16 -7.00 27.75
N LEU A 500 10.86 -6.52 26.70
CA LEU A 500 10.70 -5.19 26.13
C LEU A 500 10.18 -5.25 24.69
N LEU A 501 9.10 -4.53 24.41
CA LEU A 501 8.62 -4.23 23.06
C LEU A 501 8.91 -2.76 22.77
N ILE A 502 9.87 -2.51 21.87
CA ILE A 502 10.34 -1.15 21.57
C ILE A 502 9.82 -0.74 20.20
N ILE A 503 8.92 0.24 20.17
CA ILE A 503 8.32 0.77 18.95
C ILE A 503 9.00 2.09 18.61
N GLY A 504 9.72 2.15 17.48
CA GLY A 504 10.38 3.40 17.15
C GLY A 504 11.34 3.37 15.98
N GLY A 505 12.02 4.51 15.81
CA GLY A 505 12.96 4.75 14.71
C GLY A 505 14.40 4.35 15.05
N PHE A 506 15.34 4.92 14.29
CA PHE A 506 16.77 4.57 14.36
C PHE A 506 17.37 4.67 15.79
N ASN A 507 16.99 5.69 16.56
CA ASN A 507 17.50 5.81 17.94
C ASN A 507 16.95 4.72 18.86
N ALA A 508 15.70 4.23 18.63
CA ALA A 508 15.13 3.11 19.37
C ALA A 508 15.94 1.83 19.14
N TYR A 509 16.30 1.56 17.89
CA TYR A 509 17.11 0.40 17.51
C TYR A 509 18.53 0.49 18.09
N LEU A 510 19.16 1.67 18.07
CA LEU A 510 20.45 1.87 18.73
C LEU A 510 20.36 1.67 20.24
N SER A 511 19.31 2.17 20.90
CA SER A 511 19.11 1.95 22.34
C SER A 511 18.96 0.47 22.67
N ALA A 512 18.16 -0.25 21.89
CA ALA A 512 18.01 -1.70 22.04
C ALA A 512 19.34 -2.45 21.83
N TYR A 513 20.13 -2.04 20.84
CA TYR A 513 21.44 -2.62 20.54
C TYR A 513 22.43 -2.41 21.70
N GLU A 514 22.46 -1.22 22.31
CA GLU A 514 23.29 -0.94 23.49
C GLU A 514 22.93 -1.88 24.67
N LEU A 515 21.63 -2.09 24.96
CA LEU A 515 21.20 -3.01 26.00
C LEU A 515 21.66 -4.45 25.73
N VAL A 516 21.52 -4.89 24.47
CA VAL A 516 21.92 -6.22 24.04
C VAL A 516 23.43 -6.40 24.13
N SER A 517 24.20 -5.40 23.74
CA SER A 517 25.67 -5.44 23.75
C SER A 517 26.25 -5.55 25.17
N GLU A 518 25.53 -5.00 26.16
CA GLU A 518 25.97 -4.94 27.56
C GLU A 518 25.35 -6.02 28.48
N ARG A 519 24.69 -7.03 27.91
CA ARG A 519 24.00 -8.14 28.64
C ARG A 519 24.88 -8.91 29.59
N ASP A 520 26.14 -9.12 29.22
CA ASP A 520 27.07 -9.87 30.07
C ASP A 520 27.49 -9.06 31.30
N ARG A 521 27.48 -7.76 31.18
CA ARG A 521 27.80 -6.83 32.25
C ARG A 521 26.60 -6.54 33.15
N TYR A 522 25.40 -6.47 32.57
CA TYR A 522 24.15 -6.15 33.27
C TYR A 522 23.12 -7.29 33.05
N PRO A 523 23.04 -8.27 33.97
CA PRO A 523 22.15 -9.40 33.86
C PRO A 523 20.65 -9.05 33.71
N ALA A 524 20.24 -7.86 34.18
CA ALA A 524 18.87 -7.35 34.01
C ALA A 524 18.46 -7.19 32.53
N PHE A 525 19.43 -7.11 31.60
CA PHE A 525 19.17 -7.04 30.17
C PHE A 525 19.07 -8.43 29.49
N LYS A 526 19.20 -9.52 30.26
CA LYS A 526 18.99 -10.91 29.77
C LYS A 526 17.49 -11.25 29.71
N ILE A 527 16.74 -10.41 29.03
CA ILE A 527 15.33 -10.53 28.71
C ILE A 527 15.13 -10.41 27.20
N PRO A 528 14.03 -10.95 26.64
CA PRO A 528 13.68 -10.73 25.23
C PRO A 528 13.46 -9.24 24.97
N ILE A 529 14.06 -8.74 23.88
CA ILE A 529 13.88 -7.35 23.40
C ILE A 529 13.51 -7.42 21.92
N ILE A 530 12.32 -6.92 21.57
CA ILE A 530 11.89 -6.87 20.17
C ILE A 530 11.61 -5.45 19.74
N CYS A 531 12.22 -5.05 18.61
CA CYS A 531 12.01 -3.75 17.99
C CYS A 531 10.98 -3.82 16.86
N VAL A 532 10.04 -2.87 16.85
CA VAL A 532 9.04 -2.67 15.79
C VAL A 532 9.36 -1.36 15.07
N PRO A 533 9.50 -1.37 13.71
CA PRO A 533 9.94 -0.20 12.96
C PRO A 533 8.84 0.86 12.89
N ALA A 534 9.08 2.04 13.46
CA ALA A 534 8.21 3.20 13.37
C ALA A 534 9.05 4.46 13.06
N SER A 535 9.04 4.88 11.78
CA SER A 535 9.81 6.02 11.30
C SER A 535 9.28 6.52 9.97
N ILE A 536 9.00 7.83 9.88
CA ILE A 536 8.62 8.45 8.60
C ILE A 536 9.77 8.43 7.58
N ASP A 537 11.02 8.36 8.06
CA ASP A 537 12.20 8.38 7.17
C ASP A 537 12.36 7.08 6.36
N ASN A 538 11.70 6.01 6.76
CA ASN A 538 11.79 4.66 6.16
C ASN A 538 13.25 4.18 6.02
N ASN A 539 14.04 4.35 7.08
CA ASN A 539 15.48 4.18 7.12
C ASN A 539 15.95 3.07 8.07
N LEU A 540 15.08 2.09 8.37
CA LEU A 540 15.38 1.00 9.29
C LEU A 540 15.76 -0.29 8.55
N PRO A 541 16.70 -1.09 9.09
CA PRO A 541 17.10 -2.36 8.48
C PRO A 541 15.99 -3.41 8.60
N GLY A 542 16.00 -4.42 7.73
CA GLY A 542 15.09 -5.56 7.76
C GLY A 542 13.63 -5.23 7.48
N SER A 543 13.30 -3.99 7.10
CA SER A 543 11.94 -3.61 6.74
C SER A 543 11.90 -2.74 5.49
N GLU A 544 11.13 -3.17 4.51
CA GLU A 544 10.87 -2.38 3.28
C GLU A 544 10.04 -1.14 3.59
N LEU A 545 9.13 -1.22 4.57
CA LEU A 545 8.28 -0.12 5.02
C LEU A 545 8.25 -0.05 6.55
N SER A 546 8.30 1.16 7.08
CA SER A 546 8.18 1.46 8.51
C SER A 546 6.83 2.12 8.79
N ILE A 547 6.26 1.87 9.97
CA ILE A 547 5.05 2.55 10.45
C ILE A 547 5.23 4.07 10.38
N GLY A 548 4.28 4.77 9.81
CA GLY A 548 4.25 6.21 9.63
C GLY A 548 4.82 6.72 8.31
N ALA A 549 5.50 5.88 7.53
CA ALA A 549 6.07 6.28 6.26
C ALA A 549 5.01 6.55 5.19
N ASP A 550 3.94 5.75 5.15
CA ASP A 550 2.83 5.93 4.21
C ASP A 550 2.01 7.19 4.54
N THR A 551 1.68 7.42 5.82
CA THR A 551 1.01 8.64 6.26
C THR A 551 1.81 9.89 5.90
N ALA A 552 3.12 9.88 6.17
CA ALA A 552 4.01 10.99 5.82
C ALA A 552 4.05 11.24 4.31
N LEU A 553 4.01 10.18 3.51
CA LEU A 553 3.97 10.27 2.05
C LEU A 553 2.64 10.86 1.57
N ASN A 554 1.51 10.43 2.12
CA ASN A 554 0.18 10.97 1.79
C ASN A 554 0.08 12.47 2.14
N ASN A 555 0.59 12.87 3.32
CA ASN A 555 0.67 14.28 3.72
C ASN A 555 1.53 15.12 2.76
N ALA A 556 2.69 14.59 2.35
CA ALA A 556 3.54 15.24 1.36
C ALA A 556 2.84 15.40 0.02
N VAL A 557 2.18 14.35 -0.48
CA VAL A 557 1.46 14.37 -1.76
C VAL A 557 0.29 15.35 -1.72
N GLY A 558 -0.45 15.42 -0.61
CA GLY A 558 -1.54 16.40 -0.41
C GLY A 558 -1.04 17.85 -0.47
N ALA A 559 0.07 18.14 0.23
CA ALA A 559 0.71 19.46 0.21
C ALA A 559 1.23 19.80 -1.19
N LEU A 560 1.89 18.88 -1.87
CA LEU A 560 2.42 19.05 -3.22
C LEU A 560 1.31 19.25 -4.26
N ASP A 561 0.18 18.56 -4.14
CA ASP A 561 -1.00 18.78 -5.00
C ASP A 561 -1.52 20.21 -4.88
N SER A 562 -1.61 20.74 -3.65
CA SER A 562 -2.05 22.12 -3.40
C SER A 562 -1.05 23.13 -3.99
N ILE A 563 0.25 22.89 -3.85
CA ILE A 563 1.32 23.66 -4.44
C ILE A 563 1.23 23.65 -5.97
N LYS A 564 1.04 22.49 -6.59
CA LYS A 564 0.92 22.34 -8.05
C LYS A 564 -0.25 23.14 -8.63
N GLN A 565 -1.41 23.13 -7.96
CA GLN A 565 -2.57 23.91 -8.39
C GLN A 565 -2.27 25.41 -8.42
N SER A 566 -1.62 25.93 -7.37
CA SER A 566 -1.20 27.31 -7.29
C SER A 566 -0.13 27.67 -8.35
N ALA A 567 0.86 26.79 -8.54
CA ALA A 567 1.99 27.04 -9.43
C ALA A 567 1.60 26.97 -10.91
N ALA A 568 0.72 26.03 -11.29
CA ALA A 568 0.27 25.85 -12.68
C ALA A 568 -0.46 27.09 -13.24
N ALA A 569 -1.17 27.84 -12.40
CA ALA A 569 -1.89 29.05 -12.79
C ALA A 569 -0.95 30.21 -13.19
N SER A 570 0.36 30.11 -12.94
CA SER A 570 1.25 31.30 -12.98
C SER A 570 2.63 31.01 -13.61
N HIS A 571 2.76 30.02 -14.48
CA HIS A 571 4.04 29.67 -15.13
C HIS A 571 5.23 29.61 -14.16
N ARG A 572 5.20 28.65 -13.21
CA ARG A 572 6.17 28.61 -12.11
C ARG A 572 7.00 27.34 -12.08
N CYS A 573 8.26 27.51 -11.73
CA CYS A 573 9.04 26.47 -11.10
C CYS A 573 8.79 26.47 -9.59
N PHE A 574 8.50 25.32 -9.00
CA PHE A 574 8.37 25.18 -7.58
C PHE A 574 9.39 24.17 -7.03
N VAL A 575 10.18 24.57 -6.03
CA VAL A 575 11.13 23.71 -5.34
C VAL A 575 10.57 23.35 -3.97
N ALA A 576 10.20 22.10 -3.77
CA ALA A 576 9.69 21.60 -2.50
C ALA A 576 10.77 20.80 -1.76
N GLU A 577 10.86 20.98 -0.45
CA GLU A 577 11.75 20.23 0.41
C GLU A 577 10.97 19.22 1.25
N SER A 578 11.37 17.95 1.17
CA SER A 578 10.82 16.83 1.91
C SER A 578 11.73 16.43 3.06
N MET A 579 11.17 16.05 4.19
CA MET A 579 11.88 15.39 5.27
C MET A 579 12.46 14.03 4.84
N GLY A 580 13.13 13.34 5.73
CA GLY A 580 13.76 12.02 5.52
C GLY A 580 15.22 11.99 5.97
N ARG A 581 15.74 13.09 6.50
CA ARG A 581 17.15 13.22 6.90
C ARG A 581 18.09 12.78 5.77
N LYS A 582 18.89 11.73 5.98
CA LYS A 582 19.82 11.18 5.00
C LYS A 582 19.23 10.03 4.17
N CYS A 583 17.93 9.82 4.23
CA CYS A 583 17.18 8.86 3.43
C CYS A 583 16.23 9.59 2.47
N GLY A 584 16.39 9.36 1.18
CA GLY A 584 15.62 10.03 0.13
C GLY A 584 14.26 9.41 -0.17
N TYR A 585 13.80 8.42 0.60
CA TYR A 585 12.56 7.69 0.37
C TYR A 585 11.36 8.60 0.13
N LEU A 586 11.03 9.46 1.10
CA LEU A 586 9.88 10.37 0.99
C LEU A 586 9.99 11.30 -0.22
N ALA A 587 11.18 11.81 -0.51
CA ALA A 587 11.39 12.69 -1.65
C ALA A 587 11.18 11.95 -2.98
N LEU A 588 11.71 10.73 -3.13
CA LEU A 588 11.55 9.93 -4.36
C LEU A 588 10.09 9.53 -4.56
N MET A 589 9.46 8.93 -3.54
CA MET A 589 8.09 8.43 -3.65
C MET A 589 7.10 9.55 -3.88
N SER A 590 7.27 10.71 -3.21
CA SER A 590 6.50 11.92 -3.48
C SER A 590 6.70 12.40 -4.93
N GLY A 591 7.92 12.29 -5.45
CA GLY A 591 8.24 12.63 -6.84
C GLY A 591 7.49 11.77 -7.84
N ILE A 592 7.47 10.46 -7.64
CA ILE A 592 6.72 9.52 -8.50
C ILE A 592 5.21 9.79 -8.37
N ALA A 593 4.68 9.89 -7.14
CA ALA A 593 3.26 10.08 -6.86
C ALA A 593 2.70 11.44 -7.33
N THR A 594 3.54 12.45 -7.50
CA THR A 594 3.13 13.78 -7.99
C THR A 594 3.58 14.06 -9.42
N GLY A 595 4.41 13.20 -9.99
CA GLY A 595 4.97 13.36 -11.33
C GLY A 595 5.95 14.53 -11.42
N ALA A 596 6.75 14.75 -10.36
CA ALA A 596 7.79 15.78 -10.34
C ALA A 596 8.81 15.56 -11.46
N GLU A 597 9.24 16.65 -12.08
CA GLU A 597 10.22 16.61 -13.18
C GLU A 597 11.63 16.29 -12.67
N ARG A 598 11.94 16.65 -11.42
CA ARG A 598 13.23 16.40 -10.83
C ARG A 598 13.13 16.09 -9.33
N VAL A 599 13.92 15.09 -8.91
CA VAL A 599 14.08 14.77 -7.48
C VAL A 599 15.57 14.74 -7.16
N TYR A 600 15.96 15.36 -6.04
CA TYR A 600 17.32 15.33 -5.51
C TYR A 600 17.35 14.54 -4.20
N LEU A 601 18.13 13.47 -4.18
CA LEU A 601 18.27 12.54 -3.07
C LEU A 601 19.61 12.77 -2.34
N HIS A 602 19.66 12.45 -1.05
CA HIS A 602 20.92 12.42 -0.30
C HIS A 602 21.88 11.34 -0.85
N GLU A 603 21.33 10.23 -1.29
CA GLU A 603 22.07 9.08 -1.81
C GLU A 603 22.89 9.41 -3.06
N ASP A 604 22.35 10.27 -3.92
CA ASP A 604 23.00 10.71 -5.15
C ASP A 604 23.93 11.92 -4.93
N GLY A 605 23.66 12.69 -3.88
CA GLY A 605 24.25 14.00 -3.71
C GLY A 605 23.82 15.01 -4.77
N LEU A 606 24.45 16.17 -4.80
CA LEU A 606 24.13 17.23 -5.73
C LEU A 606 25.37 17.98 -6.19
N THR A 607 25.60 18.08 -7.48
CA THR A 607 26.73 18.78 -8.07
C THR A 607 26.31 20.00 -8.90
N LEU A 608 27.21 20.99 -9.02
CA LEU A 608 26.95 22.18 -9.85
C LEU A 608 26.72 21.81 -11.32
N ALA A 609 27.47 20.81 -11.84
CA ALA A 609 27.29 20.35 -13.22
C ALA A 609 25.89 19.74 -13.46
N GLN A 610 25.33 19.07 -12.45
CA GLN A 610 23.97 18.54 -12.50
C GLN A 610 22.94 19.68 -12.46
N LEU A 611 23.11 20.67 -11.57
CA LEU A 611 22.23 21.84 -11.50
C LEU A 611 22.23 22.65 -12.81
N ALA A 612 23.38 22.81 -13.44
CA ALA A 612 23.47 23.50 -14.74
C ALA A 612 22.67 22.77 -15.84
N ARG A 613 22.80 21.43 -15.92
CA ARG A 613 22.02 20.61 -16.87
C ARG A 613 20.52 20.69 -16.59
N ASP A 614 20.12 20.63 -15.31
CA ASP A 614 18.71 20.63 -14.93
C ASP A 614 18.09 22.00 -15.16
N SER A 615 18.83 23.11 -14.91
CA SER A 615 18.43 24.47 -15.26
C SER A 615 18.20 24.65 -16.75
N ALA A 616 19.11 24.14 -17.59
CA ALA A 616 18.96 24.19 -19.04
C ALA A 616 17.71 23.45 -19.54
N ARG A 617 17.45 22.25 -18.99
CA ARG A 617 16.23 21.47 -19.29
C ARG A 617 14.96 22.17 -18.83
N MET A 618 14.99 22.82 -17.68
CA MET A 618 13.87 23.61 -17.18
C MET A 618 13.54 24.77 -18.10
N VAL A 619 14.54 25.54 -18.53
CA VAL A 619 14.37 26.63 -19.50
C VAL A 619 13.76 26.11 -20.80
N GLU A 620 14.27 25.02 -21.35
CA GLU A 620 13.72 24.40 -22.57
C GLU A 620 12.28 23.93 -22.39
N SER A 621 11.96 23.35 -21.24
CA SER A 621 10.60 22.89 -20.88
C SER A 621 9.59 24.05 -20.85
N PHE A 622 9.95 25.20 -20.27
CA PHE A 622 9.08 26.38 -20.29
C PHE A 622 8.96 27.01 -21.67
N ARG A 623 10.04 27.00 -22.49
CA ARG A 623 10.00 27.45 -23.88
C ARG A 623 9.08 26.61 -24.77
N SER A 624 8.98 25.31 -24.48
CA SER A 624 8.06 24.41 -25.18
C SER A 624 6.60 24.53 -24.70
N GLY A 625 6.27 25.50 -23.83
CA GLY A 625 4.90 25.80 -23.40
C GLY A 625 4.46 25.17 -22.09
N ARG A 626 5.36 24.51 -21.36
CA ARG A 626 5.04 23.95 -20.04
C ARG A 626 4.75 25.08 -19.04
N GLN A 627 3.72 24.90 -18.20
CA GLN A 627 3.29 25.91 -17.24
C GLN A 627 3.80 25.68 -15.82
N LEU A 628 4.24 24.47 -15.52
CA LEU A 628 4.71 24.08 -14.20
C LEU A 628 5.95 23.18 -14.33
N TYR A 629 6.93 23.43 -13.47
CA TYR A 629 8.06 22.53 -13.25
C TYR A 629 8.21 22.28 -11.74
N LEU A 630 8.02 21.04 -11.29
CA LEU A 630 8.13 20.66 -9.89
C LEU A 630 9.48 19.99 -9.63
N VAL A 631 10.21 20.53 -8.68
CA VAL A 631 11.45 19.97 -8.16
C VAL A 631 11.21 19.58 -6.71
N ILE A 632 11.56 18.37 -6.35
CA ILE A 632 11.53 17.90 -4.95
C ILE A 632 12.97 17.61 -4.52
N ARG A 633 13.36 18.10 -3.36
CA ARG A 633 14.65 17.75 -2.75
C ARG A 633 14.44 17.10 -1.39
N ASN A 634 15.24 16.09 -1.07
CA ASN A 634 15.41 15.65 0.30
C ASN A 634 16.14 16.74 1.11
N GLU A 635 15.75 16.99 2.35
CA GLU A 635 16.30 18.07 3.21
C GLU A 635 17.83 18.00 3.38
N ARG A 636 18.43 16.83 3.20
CA ARG A 636 19.87 16.58 3.30
C ARG A 636 20.52 16.21 1.96
N ALA A 637 19.87 16.44 0.84
CA ALA A 637 20.43 16.16 -0.49
C ALA A 637 21.78 16.88 -0.72
N SER A 638 21.97 18.06 -0.12
CA SER A 638 23.24 18.80 -0.10
C SER A 638 23.25 19.79 1.05
N GLU A 639 24.37 19.92 1.71
CA GLU A 639 24.60 20.96 2.75
C GLU A 639 24.81 22.36 2.13
N ASN A 640 25.39 22.42 0.94
CA ASN A 640 25.71 23.68 0.24
C ASN A 640 24.57 24.18 -0.63
N TYR A 641 23.95 23.27 -1.39
CA TYR A 641 22.83 23.61 -2.26
C TYR A 641 21.51 23.49 -1.50
N THR A 642 21.30 24.43 -0.58
CA THR A 642 20.10 24.51 0.24
C THR A 642 18.87 24.86 -0.60
N LEU A 643 17.68 24.77 -0.03
CA LEU A 643 16.42 25.11 -0.66
C LEU A 643 16.44 26.51 -1.28
N ASP A 644 16.90 27.53 -0.52
CA ASP A 644 17.03 28.90 -0.97
C ASP A 644 18.06 29.09 -2.09
N VAL A 645 19.20 28.39 -2.01
CA VAL A 645 20.25 28.44 -3.03
C VAL A 645 19.74 27.88 -4.35
N LEU A 646 19.04 26.73 -4.31
CA LEU A 646 18.43 26.15 -5.53
C LEU A 646 17.42 27.09 -6.15
N ALA A 647 16.52 27.68 -5.36
CA ALA A 647 15.53 28.63 -5.86
C ALA A 647 16.19 29.84 -6.53
N LYS A 648 17.25 30.39 -5.95
CA LYS A 648 18.01 31.51 -6.53
C LYS A 648 18.72 31.13 -7.83
N ILE A 649 19.37 29.97 -7.89
CA ILE A 649 20.01 29.47 -9.12
C ILE A 649 18.98 29.35 -10.24
N PHE A 650 17.86 28.67 -9.98
CA PHE A 650 16.82 28.47 -10.99
C PHE A 650 16.17 29.77 -11.45
N ALA A 651 15.97 30.72 -10.55
CA ALA A 651 15.46 32.06 -10.90
C ALA A 651 16.45 32.83 -11.78
N GLN A 652 17.75 32.80 -11.45
CA GLN A 652 18.80 33.48 -12.20
C GLN A 652 18.93 32.90 -13.62
N GLU A 653 18.93 31.58 -13.75
CA GLU A 653 19.04 30.88 -15.05
C GLU A 653 17.76 31.02 -15.89
N GLY A 654 16.60 31.18 -15.25
CA GLY A 654 15.32 31.40 -15.91
C GLY A 654 15.19 32.77 -16.60
N ARG A 655 15.98 33.74 -16.17
CA ARG A 655 16.03 35.11 -16.77
C ARG A 655 14.64 35.74 -16.98
N GLY A 656 13.69 35.50 -16.08
CA GLY A 656 12.33 36.01 -16.14
C GLY A 656 11.37 35.24 -17.06
N LEU A 657 11.78 34.12 -17.63
CA LEU A 657 10.90 33.24 -18.41
C LEU A 657 9.82 32.60 -17.54
N TYR A 658 10.13 32.29 -16.29
CA TYR A 658 9.24 31.72 -15.28
C TYR A 658 9.56 32.30 -13.89
N ASP A 659 8.58 32.25 -12.99
CA ASP A 659 8.77 32.60 -11.58
C ASP A 659 9.20 31.35 -10.78
N VAL A 660 10.04 31.52 -9.76
CA VAL A 660 10.47 30.43 -8.89
C VAL A 660 9.95 30.65 -7.47
N ARG A 661 9.33 29.62 -6.92
CA ARG A 661 8.89 29.57 -5.53
C ARG A 661 9.44 28.32 -4.86
N HIS A 662 9.54 28.37 -3.56
CA HIS A 662 10.00 27.23 -2.77
C HIS A 662 9.29 27.14 -1.43
N ALA A 663 9.19 25.94 -0.88
CA ALA A 663 8.69 25.69 0.47
C ALA A 663 9.27 24.37 1.03
N ALA A 664 9.52 24.36 2.32
CA ALA A 664 9.74 23.13 3.07
C ALA A 664 8.38 22.60 3.55
N ILE A 665 8.07 21.33 3.27
CA ILE A 665 6.86 20.66 3.78
C ILE A 665 6.96 20.50 5.29
N GLY A 666 8.15 20.11 5.77
CA GLY A 666 8.48 20.06 7.20
C GLY A 666 7.59 19.12 8.00
N HIS A 667 7.22 19.54 9.22
CA HIS A 667 6.51 18.71 10.20
C HIS A 667 5.07 18.33 9.81
N LEU A 668 4.50 18.88 8.73
CA LEU A 668 3.27 18.34 8.15
C LEU A 668 3.41 16.86 7.76
N GLN A 669 4.63 16.42 7.44
CA GLN A 669 4.91 15.01 7.13
C GLN A 669 4.97 14.11 8.37
N GLN A 670 5.14 14.67 9.56
CA GLN A 670 5.33 13.92 10.81
C GLN A 670 4.06 13.82 11.65
N GLY A 671 3.08 14.65 11.40
CA GLY A 671 1.82 14.70 12.12
C GLY A 671 0.65 14.08 11.33
N GLY A 672 -0.53 14.20 11.91
CA GLY A 672 -1.78 13.69 11.36
C GLY A 672 -2.10 12.26 11.80
N ASP A 673 -3.34 11.86 11.56
CA ASP A 673 -3.83 10.54 11.90
C ASP A 673 -3.26 9.50 10.95
N PRO A 674 -2.94 8.28 11.43
CA PRO A 674 -2.30 7.27 10.60
C PRO A 674 -3.22 6.79 9.48
N SER A 675 -2.65 6.58 8.30
CA SER A 675 -3.35 6.01 7.15
C SER A 675 -3.83 4.59 7.42
N ALA A 676 -4.77 4.10 6.61
CA ALA A 676 -5.22 2.72 6.68
C ALA A 676 -4.05 1.72 6.60
N PHE A 677 -3.11 1.99 5.69
CA PHE A 677 -1.92 1.17 5.51
C PHE A 677 -1.05 1.12 6.77
N ASP A 678 -0.75 2.27 7.38
CA ASP A 678 0.08 2.32 8.59
C ASP A 678 -0.62 1.64 9.80
N ARG A 679 -1.95 1.76 9.94
CA ARG A 679 -2.72 1.08 11.01
C ARG A 679 -2.70 -0.44 10.84
N ILE A 680 -2.91 -0.95 9.63
CA ILE A 680 -2.86 -2.38 9.31
C ILE A 680 -1.44 -2.92 9.53
N MET A 681 -0.44 -2.20 9.04
CA MET A 681 0.97 -2.58 9.17
C MET A 681 1.42 -2.60 10.63
N ALA A 682 1.07 -1.58 11.42
CA ALA A 682 1.35 -1.51 12.84
C ALA A 682 0.78 -2.74 13.57
N THR A 683 -0.47 -3.07 13.30
CA THR A 683 -1.16 -4.20 13.90
C THR A 683 -0.48 -5.54 13.55
N LYS A 684 -0.14 -5.75 12.28
CA LYS A 684 0.53 -6.98 11.82
C LYS A 684 1.94 -7.15 12.39
N LEU A 685 2.74 -6.08 12.38
CA LEU A 685 4.10 -6.12 12.91
C LEU A 685 4.12 -6.43 14.40
N VAL A 686 3.19 -5.83 15.16
CA VAL A 686 3.07 -6.07 16.60
C VAL A 686 2.55 -7.46 16.89
N ALA A 687 1.57 -7.97 16.14
CA ALA A 687 1.09 -9.35 16.31
C ALA A 687 2.23 -10.37 16.15
N HIS A 688 3.07 -10.20 15.13
CA HIS A 688 4.25 -11.06 14.93
C HIS A 688 5.27 -10.89 16.06
N ALA A 689 5.52 -9.65 16.51
CA ALA A 689 6.46 -9.37 17.60
C ALA A 689 6.01 -10.02 18.92
N LEU A 690 4.71 -9.96 19.25
CA LEU A 690 4.18 -10.59 20.46
C LEU A 690 4.22 -12.12 20.39
N GLY A 691 3.93 -12.71 19.22
CA GLY A 691 4.13 -14.16 19.04
C GLY A 691 5.57 -14.58 19.33
N LEU A 692 6.57 -13.83 18.82
CA LEU A 692 7.98 -14.10 19.14
C LEU A 692 8.31 -13.92 20.63
N LEU A 693 7.70 -12.92 21.31
CA LEU A 693 7.88 -12.74 22.75
C LEU A 693 7.27 -13.89 23.54
N ALA A 694 6.07 -14.34 23.16
CA ALA A 694 5.39 -15.45 23.81
C ALA A 694 6.22 -16.73 23.71
N ASP A 695 6.69 -17.09 22.52
CA ASP A 695 7.54 -18.26 22.28
C ASP A 695 8.82 -18.21 23.13
N GLN A 696 9.45 -17.05 23.24
CA GLN A 696 10.69 -16.89 24.00
C GLN A 696 10.48 -16.93 25.51
N LEU A 697 9.41 -16.30 26.01
CA LEU A 697 9.08 -16.32 27.44
C LEU A 697 8.68 -17.73 27.90
N GLU A 698 7.96 -18.49 27.08
CA GLU A 698 7.64 -19.90 27.36
C GLU A 698 8.90 -20.78 27.35
N ALA A 699 9.78 -20.62 26.37
CA ALA A 699 11.01 -21.36 26.23
C ALA A 699 12.10 -20.93 27.24
N GLY A 700 11.91 -19.83 27.99
CA GLY A 700 12.92 -19.26 28.89
C GLY A 700 14.17 -18.75 28.15
N THR A 701 14.02 -18.32 26.88
CA THR A 701 15.09 -17.76 26.08
C THR A 701 15.03 -16.23 26.08
N HIS A 702 16.11 -15.58 25.68
CA HIS A 702 16.21 -14.09 25.71
C HIS A 702 16.90 -13.56 24.45
N HIS A 703 16.50 -14.04 23.29
CA HIS A 703 16.98 -13.50 22.02
C HIS A 703 16.38 -12.10 21.78
N SER A 704 17.17 -11.22 21.18
CA SER A 704 16.68 -9.93 20.75
C SER A 704 16.60 -9.84 19.24
N SER A 705 15.51 -9.24 18.76
CA SER A 705 15.22 -9.18 17.34
C SER A 705 14.59 -7.84 16.97
N TYR A 706 14.59 -7.54 15.68
CA TYR A 706 13.71 -6.53 15.10
C TYR A 706 12.84 -7.20 14.04
N VAL A 707 11.58 -6.79 14.01
CA VAL A 707 10.61 -7.27 13.01
C VAL A 707 10.58 -6.30 11.84
N GLY A 708 10.14 -6.76 10.68
CA GLY A 708 9.98 -5.92 9.50
C GLY A 708 9.21 -6.60 8.38
N LEU A 709 8.82 -5.81 7.40
CA LEU A 709 8.21 -6.28 6.16
C LEU A 709 9.30 -6.55 5.12
N THR A 710 9.43 -7.78 4.64
CA THR A 710 10.36 -8.15 3.57
C THR A 710 9.67 -9.05 2.56
N GLY A 711 9.63 -8.64 1.29
CA GLY A 711 8.96 -9.40 0.23
C GLY A 711 7.48 -9.68 0.54
N GLY A 712 6.75 -8.70 1.09
CA GLY A 712 5.33 -8.83 1.43
C GLY A 712 5.03 -9.71 2.66
N ARG A 713 6.06 -10.19 3.38
CA ARG A 713 5.91 -11.00 4.58
C ARG A 713 6.54 -10.31 5.78
N ILE A 714 5.96 -10.53 6.96
CA ILE A 714 6.61 -10.11 8.19
C ILE A 714 7.71 -11.10 8.53
N THR A 715 8.90 -10.58 8.73
CA THR A 715 10.12 -11.34 9.09
C THR A 715 10.72 -10.77 10.36
N HIS A 716 11.66 -11.49 10.96
CA HIS A 716 12.46 -10.97 12.06
C HIS A 716 13.93 -11.26 11.86
N HIS A 717 14.77 -10.37 12.36
CA HIS A 717 16.22 -10.44 12.26
C HIS A 717 16.82 -10.29 13.66
N ARG A 718 17.99 -10.90 13.89
CA ARG A 718 18.69 -10.74 15.17
C ARG A 718 19.28 -9.36 15.33
N LEU A 719 19.02 -8.74 16.48
CA LEU A 719 19.47 -7.38 16.76
C LEU A 719 21.00 -7.27 16.82
N GLU A 720 21.69 -8.35 17.22
CA GLU A 720 23.15 -8.42 17.26
C GLU A 720 23.82 -8.21 15.89
N HIS A 721 23.12 -8.53 14.80
CA HIS A 721 23.61 -8.37 13.40
C HIS A 721 23.14 -7.09 12.74
N MET A 722 22.40 -6.23 13.44
CA MET A 722 21.83 -5.00 12.88
C MET A 722 22.89 -4.12 12.19
N ASN A 723 24.08 -4.00 12.78
CA ASN A 723 25.14 -3.15 12.26
C ASN A 723 25.72 -3.65 10.93
N ASP A 724 25.56 -4.93 10.61
CA ASP A 724 26.02 -5.52 9.34
C ASP A 724 25.14 -5.07 8.15
N GLU A 725 23.91 -4.64 8.45
CA GLU A 725 22.93 -4.19 7.45
C GLU A 725 22.88 -2.66 7.31
N LEU A 726 23.63 -1.89 8.14
CA LEU A 726 23.51 -0.44 8.26
C LEU A 726 24.74 0.34 7.80
N ASP A 727 24.51 1.43 7.07
CA ASP A 727 25.43 2.55 7.00
C ASP A 727 25.20 3.45 8.24
N LEU A 728 26.00 3.26 9.27
CA LEU A 728 25.89 4.01 10.52
C LEU A 728 26.15 5.52 10.35
N ASN A 729 26.97 5.92 9.36
CA ASN A 729 27.26 7.34 9.09
C ASN A 729 26.05 8.04 8.46
N SER A 730 25.39 7.35 7.56
CA SER A 730 24.17 7.86 6.90
C SER A 730 22.90 7.50 7.68
N ARG A 731 23.00 6.61 8.67
CA ARG A 731 21.87 6.12 9.48
C ARG A 731 20.73 5.58 8.62
N ARG A 732 21.04 4.66 7.72
CA ARG A 732 20.11 4.01 6.80
C ARG A 732 20.59 2.62 6.42
N PRO A 733 19.74 1.74 5.86
CA PRO A 733 20.18 0.45 5.33
C PRO A 733 21.20 0.59 4.21
N LEU A 734 22.15 -0.36 4.15
CA LEU A 734 23.09 -0.47 3.03
C LEU A 734 22.35 -0.74 1.71
N HIS A 735 21.29 -1.54 1.76
CA HIS A 735 20.43 -1.85 0.62
C HIS A 735 19.05 -1.19 0.79
N GLN A 736 18.74 -0.26 -0.11
CA GLN A 736 17.48 0.47 -0.14
C GLN A 736 16.69 0.05 -1.39
N TRP A 737 15.68 -0.81 -1.23
CA TRP A 737 14.90 -1.40 -2.32
C TRP A 737 14.30 -0.36 -3.29
N TRP A 738 13.85 0.77 -2.75
CA TRP A 738 13.20 1.84 -3.48
C TRP A 738 14.15 2.63 -4.40
N MET A 739 15.46 2.51 -4.22
CA MET A 739 16.44 3.16 -5.11
C MET A 739 16.33 2.67 -6.56
N GLY A 740 15.89 1.42 -6.78
CA GLY A 740 15.58 0.88 -8.11
C GLY A 740 14.42 1.59 -8.82
N LEU A 741 13.56 2.30 -8.08
CA LEU A 741 12.43 3.04 -8.63
C LEU A 741 12.79 4.43 -9.16
N ARG A 742 14.01 4.89 -8.92
CA ARG A 742 14.53 6.20 -9.34
C ARG A 742 14.37 6.45 -10.84
N ASP A 743 14.56 5.42 -11.64
CA ASP A 743 14.50 5.51 -13.09
C ASP A 743 13.07 5.75 -13.62
N ALA A 744 12.04 5.45 -12.83
CA ALA A 744 10.66 5.73 -13.18
C ALA A 744 10.41 7.23 -13.42
N ILE A 745 11.05 8.11 -12.63
CA ILE A 745 10.92 9.57 -12.82
C ILE A 745 11.49 9.97 -14.18
N GLY A 746 12.64 9.45 -14.56
CA GLY A 746 13.24 9.71 -15.89
C GLY A 746 12.35 9.22 -17.04
N LEU A 747 11.68 8.09 -16.84
CA LEU A 747 10.83 7.47 -17.86
C LEU A 747 9.50 8.22 -18.07
N VAL A 748 8.80 8.61 -17.00
CA VAL A 748 7.43 9.15 -17.12
C VAL A 748 7.29 10.65 -16.83
N SER A 749 8.33 11.31 -16.33
CA SER A 749 8.26 12.74 -15.98
C SER A 749 9.12 13.64 -16.88
N GLN A 750 10.08 13.08 -17.61
CA GLN A 750 10.98 13.81 -18.51
C GLN A 750 10.80 13.37 -19.97
N ASN A 751 10.41 14.30 -20.83
CA ASN A 751 10.31 14.05 -22.27
C ASN A 751 11.70 14.32 -22.92
N THR A 752 12.59 13.35 -22.87
CA THR A 752 13.99 13.47 -23.36
C THR A 752 14.27 12.62 -24.61
N GLY A 753 13.22 12.33 -25.41
CA GLY A 753 13.34 11.50 -26.63
C GLY A 753 13.17 9.99 -26.38
N VAL A 754 13.33 9.21 -27.45
CA VAL A 754 13.20 7.74 -27.42
C VAL A 754 14.43 7.13 -26.73
N LEU A 755 14.21 6.11 -25.90
CA LEU A 755 15.25 5.30 -25.29
C LEU A 755 15.36 3.96 -26.03
N PRO A 756 16.57 3.40 -26.19
CA PRO A 756 16.72 2.01 -26.62
C PRO A 756 16.00 1.08 -25.61
N LEU A 757 15.36 0.01 -26.09
CA LEU A 757 14.64 -0.94 -25.22
C LEU A 757 15.52 -1.52 -24.11
N GLU A 758 16.80 -1.77 -24.41
CA GLU A 758 17.82 -2.23 -23.44
C GLU A 758 18.09 -1.21 -22.32
N GLY A 759 17.76 0.07 -22.52
CA GLY A 759 17.90 1.15 -21.53
C GLY A 759 16.62 1.48 -20.78
N VAL A 760 15.52 0.78 -21.04
CA VAL A 760 14.27 0.97 -20.31
C VAL A 760 14.25 0.04 -19.09
N PRO A 761 14.06 0.55 -17.87
CA PRO A 761 14.00 -0.29 -16.67
C PRO A 761 12.86 -1.31 -16.76
N ASP A 762 13.19 -2.59 -16.63
CA ASP A 762 12.18 -3.62 -16.35
C ASP A 762 11.95 -3.68 -14.84
N PHE A 763 10.93 -2.97 -14.37
CA PHE A 763 10.60 -2.92 -12.94
C PHE A 763 10.21 -4.28 -12.35
N GLY A 764 9.90 -5.29 -13.20
CA GLY A 764 9.64 -6.67 -12.76
C GLY A 764 10.90 -7.53 -12.63
N ALA A 765 11.98 -7.23 -13.39
CA ALA A 765 13.23 -8.01 -13.39
C ALA A 765 14.26 -7.49 -12.38
N SER A 766 14.33 -6.16 -12.16
CA SER A 766 15.35 -5.52 -11.33
C SER A 766 15.31 -5.90 -9.84
N VAL A 767 14.21 -6.45 -9.38
CA VAL A 767 14.00 -6.82 -7.98
C VAL A 767 14.22 -8.33 -7.74
N SER A 768 14.14 -9.19 -8.77
CA SER A 768 14.31 -10.64 -8.63
C SER A 768 15.79 -11.08 -8.54
N ALA A 769 16.72 -10.34 -9.15
CA ALA A 769 18.14 -10.72 -9.18
C ALA A 769 18.86 -10.50 -7.84
N ALA A 770 18.48 -9.47 -7.08
CA ALA A 770 19.08 -9.21 -5.76
C ALA A 770 18.57 -10.17 -4.67
N ALA A 771 17.33 -10.67 -4.80
CA ALA A 771 16.74 -11.60 -3.83
C ALA A 771 17.12 -13.07 -4.06
N ALA A 772 17.51 -13.45 -5.27
CA ALA A 772 17.89 -14.83 -5.58
C ALA A 772 19.29 -15.20 -5.08
N SER A 773 20.16 -14.22 -4.82
CA SER A 773 21.52 -14.47 -4.33
C SER A 773 21.60 -14.64 -2.81
N ASP A 774 20.61 -14.20 -2.02
CA ASP A 774 20.65 -14.23 -0.56
C ASP A 774 19.76 -15.32 0.09
N LEU A 775 18.98 -16.06 -0.70
CA LEU A 775 18.10 -17.12 -0.18
C LEU A 775 18.77 -18.49 0.03
N SER A 776 20.09 -18.60 -0.19
CA SER A 776 20.79 -19.89 -0.06
C SER A 776 21.33 -20.23 1.33
N LEU A 777 21.09 -19.42 2.37
CA LEU A 777 21.77 -19.60 3.67
C LEU A 777 20.87 -19.57 4.92
N ILE A 778 19.57 -19.78 4.86
CA ILE A 778 18.81 -20.10 6.10
C ILE A 778 17.73 -21.15 5.80
N HIS A 779 18.12 -22.43 5.81
CA HIS A 779 17.20 -23.51 6.11
C HIS A 779 16.96 -23.50 7.62
N ILE A 780 15.83 -22.95 8.06
CA ILE A 780 15.23 -23.29 9.35
C ILE A 780 13.96 -24.06 9.05
N SER A 781 13.99 -25.32 9.49
CA SER A 781 12.93 -26.30 9.42
C SER A 781 11.57 -25.73 9.86
N GLU A 782 10.54 -25.98 9.05
CA GLU A 782 9.14 -25.81 9.43
C GLU A 782 8.81 -26.56 10.73
N PRO A 783 8.08 -25.98 11.67
CA PRO A 783 7.42 -26.75 12.69
C PRO A 783 6.11 -27.30 12.12
N THR A 784 6.15 -28.58 11.76
CA THR A 784 4.94 -29.38 11.61
C THR A 784 4.34 -29.61 13.00
N ARG A 785 3.18 -29.00 13.27
CA ARG A 785 2.12 -29.62 14.08
C ARG A 785 0.79 -28.89 13.95
N PRO A 786 -0.30 -29.64 13.77
CA PRO A 786 -1.65 -29.09 13.73
C PRO A 786 -2.27 -29.07 15.12
N TYR A 787 -2.93 -27.97 15.44
CA TYR A 787 -4.10 -27.95 16.32
C TYR A 787 -5.04 -26.85 15.87
#